data_3e86005cc46f9d09c5cb789a1cfcb22f
#
_entry.id   3e86005cc46f9d09c5cb789a1cfcb22f
#
_cell.length_a   1.000
_cell.length_b   1.000
_cell.length_c   1.000
_cell.angle_alpha   90.00
_cell.angle_beta   90.00
_cell.angle_gamma   90.00
#
_symmetry.space_group_name_H-M   'P 1'
#
loop_
_entity.id
_entity.type
_entity.pdbx_description
1 polymer ?
#
loop_
_entity_poly.entity_id
_entity_poly.type
_entity_poly.pdbx_seq_one_letter_code
_entity_poly.pdbx_strand_id
1 'polypeptide(L)'
;NHSTPITAINVWYHVGSKNESPGKTGFAHLFEHIMFEGSKHHNSGFFEPLEKAGADLNGSTTPDRTNYWETVPSNYLETALWLESDRMGFLLEALDQKRFDIQKDVVKNERRQSYENRPYGQSELLLNSTLFPSPHPYNWPTIGSQEDLDNAKLDDVKDFFREFYAPSNASLVIAGDFEKSQTIDLVEKYFSSLPPGKSIDRIKKLDTSFSGRIELFHEDKVQLPRMNLSWPTIPEFDQDEPALDILGYILSEGRQSRLQKALVYDLQIARSLGSYQYCREIAGQFEIEVTANDQTVLPKIEDYVFEQIELIKSTPPSEQEITTAKNKFENILLRRLEKLGGFGGVADLLNHFNVFAKNPNEINLQLDRYQSVTAEDIQRVAKSYLNNNHVRMLVMPENSLKDISTNLDRSKEPEIPLFPDFTPPTPIYSSLENGLKLLVLEKHDSFTVGTTLLLHSGSKEDPTELPGLGDLTNAMILEGTSKKTAEEISIEMDHLGDSISRDITKEYSSVSTTMAKGVWDNAIRIMAEVIQDPSFPPEELERIKSERLTDLNRITDSPVLMAQRAIPSILHGSKSPYGHPTSGDEVSIASISRDDLIKFHKEHYDPQNTTIVVVGNITSEEVFKTISKHFSKWKTPNHKPKTSDTPNIQTSPDSQENSIFLIDKPDAPQSVILSGQLLVPRHHQDFHAITLANSVLGGQFTARLNSNLREDKGYSYGYLSQVSWGNETSTLIAGGSVQATATKESVEETLKEFTEICSSKLISSEELEDSRDSILRGMPSSFETTNNTLQRLISIPIYNLETNYYSEFVKKIKLVSLEDVHRVVQQHIMPNGLKIVIAGDKTTILPKLSELGLPITNITHNGEQIN
;
A
#
# COMPACT_ATOMS: atom_id res chain seq x y z
N ASN A 1 -11.94 19.04 -16.18
CA ASN A 1 -12.58 19.20 -14.86
C ASN A 1 -11.81 20.26 -14.08
N HIS A 2 -12.48 21.31 -13.64
CA HIS A 2 -11.87 22.44 -12.91
C HIS A 2 -12.24 22.46 -11.41
N SER A 3 -12.77 21.34 -10.88
CA SER A 3 -13.17 21.24 -9.47
C SER A 3 -11.98 21.18 -8.50
N THR A 4 -10.87 20.63 -8.97
CA THR A 4 -9.64 20.49 -8.19
C THR A 4 -8.46 20.93 -9.07
N PRO A 5 -7.59 21.85 -8.60
CA PRO A 5 -6.51 22.41 -9.42
C PRO A 5 -5.31 21.46 -9.54
N ILE A 6 -5.54 20.27 -10.06
CA ILE A 6 -4.52 19.25 -10.33
C ILE A 6 -4.64 18.71 -11.74
N THR A 7 -3.52 18.29 -12.30
CA THR A 7 -3.42 17.66 -13.61
C THR A 7 -2.58 16.41 -13.51
N ALA A 8 -3.11 15.31 -14.04
CA ALA A 8 -2.37 14.06 -14.19
C ALA A 8 -1.77 13.97 -15.59
N ILE A 9 -0.51 13.66 -15.66
CA ILE A 9 0.23 13.30 -16.86
C ILE A 9 0.59 11.83 -16.74
N ASN A 10 0.39 11.07 -17.81
CA ASN A 10 0.70 9.64 -17.81
C ASN A 10 1.27 9.26 -19.17
N VAL A 11 2.51 8.79 -19.18
CA VAL A 11 3.21 8.34 -20.37
C VAL A 11 3.40 6.84 -20.32
N TRP A 12 2.85 6.13 -21.31
CA TRP A 12 3.07 4.71 -21.51
C TRP A 12 3.99 4.47 -22.70
N TYR A 13 4.99 3.64 -22.48
CA TYR A 13 5.78 3.03 -23.56
C TYR A 13 5.30 1.59 -23.73
N HIS A 14 4.95 1.22 -24.98
CA HIS A 14 4.52 -0.14 -25.29
C HIS A 14 5.73 -1.07 -25.37
N VAL A 15 6.44 -1.17 -24.26
CA VAL A 15 7.62 -2.02 -24.05
C VAL A 15 7.61 -2.51 -22.60
N GLY A 16 7.73 -3.81 -22.43
CA GLY A 16 7.88 -4.47 -21.14
C GLY A 16 8.84 -5.64 -21.26
N SER A 17 8.89 -6.50 -20.25
CA SER A 17 9.82 -7.63 -20.26
C SER A 17 9.58 -8.63 -21.40
N LYS A 18 8.40 -8.68 -22.02
CA LYS A 18 8.17 -9.51 -23.22
C LYS A 18 9.01 -9.10 -24.45
N ASN A 19 9.48 -7.86 -24.47
CA ASN A 19 10.30 -7.33 -25.58
C ASN A 19 11.78 -7.59 -25.40
N GLU A 20 12.17 -8.17 -24.29
CA GLU A 20 13.54 -8.57 -23.98
C GLU A 20 13.92 -9.86 -24.69
N SER A 21 15.21 -10.21 -24.65
CA SER A 21 15.73 -11.44 -25.22
C SER A 21 16.40 -12.27 -24.11
N PRO A 22 16.40 -13.61 -24.20
CA PRO A 22 17.17 -14.44 -23.31
C PRO A 22 18.64 -14.00 -23.21
N GLY A 23 19.17 -13.90 -21.99
CA GLY A 23 20.49 -13.34 -21.71
C GLY A 23 20.51 -11.80 -21.55
N LYS A 24 19.37 -11.14 -21.66
CA LYS A 24 19.18 -9.68 -21.49
C LYS A 24 17.84 -9.36 -20.80
N THR A 25 17.45 -10.17 -19.82
CA THR A 25 16.19 -9.98 -19.08
C THR A 25 16.35 -8.96 -17.97
N GLY A 26 15.27 -8.23 -17.66
CA GLY A 26 15.23 -7.16 -16.67
C GLY A 26 15.53 -5.75 -17.20
N PHE A 27 15.80 -5.61 -18.50
CA PHE A 27 16.17 -4.33 -19.09
C PHE A 27 15.03 -3.32 -19.10
N ALA A 28 13.79 -3.74 -19.34
CA ALA A 28 12.64 -2.87 -19.32
C ALA A 28 12.42 -2.26 -17.91
N HIS A 29 12.53 -3.08 -16.87
CA HIS A 29 12.40 -2.64 -15.48
C HIS A 29 13.61 -1.79 -15.03
N LEU A 30 14.81 -2.18 -15.43
CA LEU A 30 15.99 -1.35 -15.17
C LEU A 30 15.86 0.05 -15.80
N PHE A 31 15.23 0.14 -17.00
CA PHE A 31 14.95 1.43 -17.61
C PHE A 31 13.92 2.24 -16.85
N GLU A 32 12.94 1.62 -16.21
CA GLU A 32 12.03 2.33 -15.32
C GLU A 32 12.82 3.14 -14.29
N HIS A 33 13.78 2.51 -13.60
CA HIS A 33 14.64 3.18 -12.62
C HIS A 33 15.53 4.26 -13.24
N ILE A 34 16.16 3.96 -14.35
CA ILE A 34 17.06 4.88 -15.06
C ILE A 34 16.32 6.15 -15.54
N MET A 35 15.08 6.04 -15.91
CA MET A 35 14.26 7.17 -16.36
C MET A 35 13.97 8.20 -15.27
N PHE A 36 14.24 7.87 -14.00
CA PHE A 36 14.15 8.81 -12.88
C PHE A 36 15.47 9.49 -12.51
N GLU A 37 16.57 9.12 -13.15
CA GLU A 37 17.90 9.63 -12.81
C GLU A 37 18.11 11.03 -13.43
N GLY A 38 18.33 11.56 -14.19
CA GLY A 38 18.51 12.86 -14.81
C GLY A 38 18.64 12.77 -16.33
N SER A 39 18.40 13.87 -16.98
CA SER A 39 18.41 13.99 -18.42
C SER A 39 19.29 15.17 -18.89
N LYS A 40 19.48 15.39 -20.18
CA LYS A 40 20.47 16.34 -20.74
C LYS A 40 20.29 17.78 -20.27
N HIS A 41 19.09 18.22 -20.10
CA HIS A 41 18.82 19.60 -19.74
C HIS A 41 18.36 19.72 -18.28
N HIS A 42 18.12 18.58 -17.62
CA HIS A 42 17.85 18.48 -16.19
C HIS A 42 18.66 17.31 -15.60
N ASN A 43 19.88 17.57 -15.19
CA ASN A 43 20.83 16.54 -14.75
C ASN A 43 20.84 16.30 -13.23
N SER A 44 19.88 16.82 -12.50
CA SER A 44 19.45 16.36 -11.16
C SER A 44 18.33 15.33 -11.29
N GLY A 45 18.02 14.59 -10.22
CA GLY A 45 17.00 13.54 -10.29
C GLY A 45 15.63 14.04 -10.75
N PHE A 46 14.90 13.21 -11.49
CA PHE A 46 13.56 13.53 -12.02
C PHE A 46 12.55 13.90 -10.93
N PHE A 47 12.70 13.31 -9.73
CA PHE A 47 11.82 13.55 -8.60
C PHE A 47 11.90 14.99 -8.06
N GLU A 48 13.10 15.59 -8.05
CA GLU A 48 13.37 16.84 -7.33
C GLU A 48 12.41 18.00 -7.69
N PRO A 49 12.21 18.40 -8.96
CA PRO A 49 11.33 19.51 -9.29
C PRO A 49 9.85 19.19 -9.06
N LEU A 50 9.48 17.91 -9.14
CA LEU A 50 8.10 17.45 -8.96
C LEU A 50 7.74 17.28 -7.48
N GLU A 51 8.65 16.80 -6.64
CA GLU A 51 8.45 16.79 -5.18
C GLU A 51 8.36 18.22 -4.61
N LYS A 52 9.18 19.14 -5.10
CA LYS A 52 9.05 20.59 -4.77
C LYS A 52 7.68 21.15 -5.17
N ALA A 53 7.08 20.62 -6.22
CA ALA A 53 5.73 20.94 -6.64
C ALA A 53 4.63 20.33 -5.75
N GLY A 54 4.97 19.41 -4.85
CA GLY A 54 4.00 18.63 -4.10
C GLY A 54 3.27 17.59 -4.97
N ALA A 55 3.93 17.12 -6.02
CA ALA A 55 3.40 16.11 -6.92
C ALA A 55 3.42 14.71 -6.30
N ASP A 56 2.48 13.89 -6.71
CA ASP A 56 2.52 12.43 -6.55
C ASP A 56 2.95 11.81 -7.87
N LEU A 57 3.99 10.97 -7.87
CA LEU A 57 4.56 10.42 -9.09
C LEU A 57 5.15 9.03 -8.87
N ASN A 58 5.14 8.21 -9.91
CA ASN A 58 5.76 6.88 -9.89
C ASN A 58 5.97 6.35 -11.32
N GLY A 59 6.61 5.16 -11.42
CA GLY A 59 6.68 4.35 -12.61
C GLY A 59 6.31 2.90 -12.31
N SER A 60 6.06 2.12 -13.35
CA SER A 60 5.95 0.67 -13.23
C SER A 60 6.21 -0.03 -14.55
N THR A 61 6.78 -1.21 -14.46
CA THR A 61 7.00 -2.10 -15.61
C THR A 61 6.22 -3.39 -15.42
N THR A 62 5.57 -3.81 -16.50
CA THR A 62 4.90 -5.13 -16.59
C THR A 62 5.52 -5.92 -17.74
N PRO A 63 5.12 -7.16 -17.97
CA PRO A 63 5.54 -7.85 -19.19
C PRO A 63 5.21 -7.08 -20.48
N ASP A 64 4.19 -6.23 -20.48
CA ASP A 64 3.61 -5.66 -21.69
C ASP A 64 3.88 -4.17 -21.89
N ARG A 65 4.16 -3.41 -20.84
CA ARG A 65 4.36 -1.97 -20.91
C ARG A 65 5.26 -1.44 -19.78
N THR A 66 5.86 -0.25 -20.01
CA THR A 66 6.46 0.57 -18.97
C THR A 66 5.72 1.91 -18.94
N ASN A 67 5.28 2.36 -17.76
CA ASN A 67 4.62 3.66 -17.62
C ASN A 67 5.29 4.54 -16.59
N TYR A 68 5.10 5.84 -16.78
CA TYR A 68 5.44 6.88 -15.83
C TYR A 68 4.24 7.80 -15.67
N TRP A 69 4.01 8.24 -14.48
CA TRP A 69 2.91 9.15 -14.22
C TRP A 69 3.25 10.11 -13.09
N GLU A 70 2.76 11.31 -13.23
CA GLU A 70 2.75 12.32 -12.20
C GLU A 70 1.39 13.01 -12.12
N THR A 71 0.96 13.30 -10.89
CA THR A 71 -0.18 14.18 -10.59
C THR A 71 0.37 15.43 -9.95
N VAL A 72 0.29 16.53 -10.68
CA VAL A 72 0.88 17.82 -10.33
C VAL A 72 -0.20 18.86 -10.09
N PRO A 73 0.07 19.92 -9.31
CA PRO A 73 -0.72 21.14 -9.37
C PRO A 73 -0.79 21.67 -10.81
N SER A 74 -1.96 22.16 -11.25
CA SER A 74 -2.21 22.48 -12.66
C SER A 74 -1.24 23.49 -13.27
N ASN A 75 -0.64 24.38 -12.46
CA ASN A 75 0.39 25.31 -12.88
C ASN A 75 1.78 24.68 -13.14
N TYR A 76 1.99 23.41 -12.76
CA TYR A 76 3.20 22.65 -13.04
C TYR A 76 3.10 21.77 -14.30
N LEU A 77 1.97 21.83 -15.03
CA LEU A 77 1.78 21.04 -16.26
C LEU A 77 2.92 21.23 -17.26
N GLU A 78 3.37 22.45 -17.50
CA GLU A 78 4.45 22.72 -18.43
C GLU A 78 5.78 22.10 -17.97
N THR A 79 6.11 22.20 -16.67
CA THR A 79 7.31 21.58 -16.09
C THR A 79 7.29 20.08 -16.26
N ALA A 80 6.16 19.42 -15.96
CA ALA A 80 6.03 17.98 -16.12
C ALA A 80 6.17 17.54 -17.59
N LEU A 81 5.53 18.23 -18.54
CA LEU A 81 5.69 17.96 -19.98
C LEU A 81 7.12 18.17 -20.48
N TRP A 82 7.81 19.18 -19.96
CA TRP A 82 9.21 19.39 -20.25
C TRP A 82 10.08 18.23 -19.78
N LEU A 83 9.93 17.79 -18.51
CA LEU A 83 10.66 16.67 -17.94
C LEU A 83 10.39 15.37 -18.72
N GLU A 84 9.11 15.08 -19.01
CA GLU A 84 8.71 13.90 -19.77
C GLU A 84 9.32 13.89 -21.18
N SER A 85 9.24 15.00 -21.89
CA SER A 85 9.85 15.12 -23.22
C SER A 85 11.36 15.04 -23.16
N ASP A 86 11.95 15.51 -22.03
CA ASP A 86 13.41 15.49 -21.86
C ASP A 86 13.93 14.07 -21.64
N ARG A 87 13.35 13.31 -20.73
CA ARG A 87 13.76 11.92 -20.57
C ARG A 87 13.45 11.05 -21.81
N MET A 88 12.37 11.34 -22.55
CA MET A 88 12.06 10.63 -23.79
C MET A 88 13.11 10.87 -24.89
N GLY A 89 13.57 12.10 -25.05
CA GLY A 89 14.41 12.48 -26.18
C GLY A 89 15.91 12.44 -25.89
N PHE A 90 16.33 12.68 -24.65
CA PHE A 90 17.72 13.04 -24.37
C PHE A 90 18.31 12.39 -23.10
N LEU A 91 17.71 11.32 -22.60
CA LEU A 91 18.21 10.50 -21.48
C LEU A 91 19.64 9.98 -21.75
N LEU A 92 19.91 9.39 -22.93
CA LEU A 92 21.14 8.69 -23.24
C LEU A 92 22.40 9.55 -23.25
N GLU A 93 22.28 10.88 -23.32
CA GLU A 93 23.43 11.78 -23.28
C GLU A 93 23.89 12.11 -21.87
N ALA A 94 23.05 11.95 -20.83
CA ALA A 94 23.41 12.08 -19.40
C ALA A 94 23.74 10.72 -18.73
N LEU A 95 23.51 9.58 -19.35
CA LEU A 95 23.70 8.21 -18.86
C LEU A 95 25.19 7.77 -18.78
N ASP A 96 25.89 7.82 -17.57
CA ASP A 96 27.25 7.36 -17.31
C ASP A 96 27.35 5.98 -16.62
N GLN A 97 28.53 5.44 -16.56
CA GLN A 97 28.74 4.14 -15.94
C GLN A 97 28.40 4.15 -14.45
N LYS A 98 28.60 5.28 -13.76
CA LYS A 98 28.34 5.37 -12.31
C LYS A 98 26.85 5.22 -12.00
N ARG A 99 25.98 6.00 -12.64
CA ARG A 99 24.51 5.91 -12.48
C ARG A 99 24.01 4.51 -12.85
N PHE A 100 24.53 3.96 -13.93
CA PHE A 100 24.29 2.59 -14.37
C PHE A 100 24.61 1.58 -13.25
N ASP A 101 25.75 1.64 -12.64
CA ASP A 101 26.13 0.70 -11.59
C ASP A 101 25.28 0.88 -10.32
N ILE A 102 24.91 2.11 -9.98
CA ILE A 102 24.02 2.38 -8.83
C ILE A 102 22.62 1.79 -9.04
N GLN A 103 21.95 2.11 -10.16
CA GLN A 103 20.60 1.60 -10.40
C GLN A 103 20.55 0.09 -10.55
N LYS A 104 21.62 -0.51 -10.99
CA LYS A 104 21.84 -1.96 -10.97
C LYS A 104 21.78 -2.53 -9.56
N ASP A 105 22.47 -1.91 -8.62
CA ASP A 105 22.46 -2.37 -7.24
C ASP A 105 21.09 -2.10 -6.58
N VAL A 106 20.40 -1.02 -6.94
CA VAL A 106 19.03 -0.74 -6.50
C VAL A 106 18.07 -1.85 -6.97
N VAL A 107 18.04 -2.17 -8.26
CA VAL A 107 17.20 -3.25 -8.82
C VAL A 107 17.53 -4.62 -8.19
N LYS A 108 18.79 -4.90 -7.89
CA LYS A 108 19.18 -6.10 -7.12
C LYS A 108 18.60 -6.14 -5.72
N ASN A 109 18.63 -4.99 -5.02
CA ASN A 109 18.06 -4.89 -3.68
C ASN A 109 16.55 -5.07 -3.73
N GLU A 110 15.90 -4.49 -4.74
CA GLU A 110 14.48 -4.68 -4.98
C GLU A 110 14.14 -6.14 -5.28
N ARG A 111 14.91 -6.80 -6.15
CA ARG A 111 14.73 -8.22 -6.43
C ARG A 111 14.84 -9.07 -5.16
N ARG A 112 15.84 -8.79 -4.30
CA ARG A 112 15.97 -9.45 -3.00
C ARG A 112 14.74 -9.22 -2.13
N GLN A 113 14.27 -7.98 -2.04
CA GLN A 113 13.13 -7.61 -1.22
C GLN A 113 11.81 -8.21 -1.75
N SER A 114 11.62 -8.21 -3.07
CA SER A 114 10.35 -8.58 -3.69
C SER A 114 10.20 -10.07 -3.97
N TYR A 115 11.30 -10.81 -4.11
CA TYR A 115 11.26 -12.24 -4.44
C TYR A 115 12.02 -13.11 -3.43
N GLU A 116 13.19 -12.68 -2.94
CA GLU A 116 14.07 -13.53 -2.15
C GLU A 116 13.85 -13.41 -0.65
N ASN A 117 13.39 -12.22 -0.18
CA ASN A 117 13.03 -11.98 1.21
C ASN A 117 11.51 -12.05 1.44
N ARG A 118 10.73 -12.06 0.37
CA ARG A 118 9.28 -12.13 0.43
C ARG A 118 8.85 -13.59 0.52
N PRO A 119 8.07 -13.99 1.54
CA PRO A 119 7.48 -15.29 1.61
C PRO A 119 6.77 -15.66 0.30
N TYR A 120 7.07 -16.86 -0.24
CA TYR A 120 6.57 -17.40 -1.52
C TYR A 120 7.01 -16.63 -2.79
N GLY A 121 7.90 -15.64 -2.70
CA GLY A 121 8.28 -14.80 -3.85
C GLY A 121 8.99 -15.56 -4.96
N GLN A 122 9.86 -16.51 -4.63
CA GLN A 122 10.59 -17.30 -5.63
C GLN A 122 9.69 -18.29 -6.37
N SER A 123 8.65 -18.79 -5.72
CA SER A 123 7.70 -19.69 -6.35
C SER A 123 6.92 -19.05 -7.50
N GLU A 124 6.65 -17.72 -7.42
CA GLU A 124 6.04 -16.98 -8.53
C GLU A 124 6.89 -17.06 -9.81
N LEU A 125 8.23 -16.98 -9.67
CA LEU A 125 9.15 -17.06 -10.80
C LEU A 125 9.11 -18.45 -11.47
N LEU A 126 9.12 -19.51 -10.64
CA LEU A 126 9.07 -20.87 -11.10
C LEU A 126 7.71 -21.22 -11.74
N LEU A 127 6.61 -20.78 -11.13
CA LEU A 127 5.27 -20.95 -11.65
C LEU A 127 5.12 -20.29 -13.03
N ASN A 128 5.51 -19.01 -13.13
CA ASN A 128 5.40 -18.26 -14.37
C ASN A 128 6.23 -18.88 -15.51
N SER A 129 7.48 -19.29 -15.24
CA SER A 129 8.33 -19.92 -16.26
C SER A 129 7.84 -21.30 -16.70
N THR A 130 7.09 -21.98 -15.86
CA THR A 130 6.47 -23.27 -16.18
C THR A 130 5.17 -23.12 -16.94
N LEU A 131 4.35 -22.14 -16.55
CA LEU A 131 3.08 -21.84 -17.22
C LEU A 131 3.30 -21.28 -18.63
N PHE A 132 4.39 -20.52 -18.82
CA PHE A 132 4.81 -19.94 -20.09
C PHE A 132 6.21 -20.42 -20.48
N PRO A 133 6.36 -21.67 -20.95
CA PRO A 133 7.67 -22.23 -21.23
C PRO A 133 8.37 -21.53 -22.40
N SER A 134 9.70 -21.49 -22.38
CA SER A 134 10.53 -20.94 -23.46
C SER A 134 10.16 -21.60 -24.80
N PRO A 135 10.02 -20.82 -25.91
CA PRO A 135 10.45 -19.42 -26.08
C PRO A 135 9.35 -18.36 -25.82
N HIS A 136 8.34 -18.63 -25.01
CA HIS A 136 7.28 -17.68 -24.72
C HIS A 136 7.86 -16.44 -24.01
N PRO A 137 7.54 -15.18 -24.43
CA PRO A 137 8.11 -13.95 -23.85
C PRO A 137 7.72 -13.71 -22.38
N TYR A 138 6.70 -14.37 -21.85
CA TYR A 138 6.34 -14.33 -20.42
C TYR A 138 7.08 -15.38 -19.58
N ASN A 139 8.06 -16.08 -20.14
CA ASN A 139 8.84 -17.08 -19.44
C ASN A 139 9.69 -16.49 -18.30
N TRP A 140 10.25 -15.30 -18.49
CA TRP A 140 11.08 -14.62 -17.50
C TRP A 140 10.33 -13.52 -16.74
N PRO A 141 10.74 -13.24 -15.49
CA PRO A 141 10.11 -12.20 -14.69
C PRO A 141 10.46 -10.79 -15.19
N THR A 142 9.60 -9.82 -14.92
CA THR A 142 9.83 -8.42 -15.27
C THR A 142 11.10 -7.85 -14.63
N ILE A 143 11.43 -8.26 -13.41
CA ILE A 143 12.66 -7.86 -12.71
C ILE A 143 13.93 -8.42 -13.35
N GLY A 144 13.82 -9.40 -14.25
CA GLY A 144 14.94 -10.08 -14.91
C GLY A 144 15.63 -11.14 -14.06
N SER A 145 16.58 -11.87 -14.69
CA SER A 145 17.44 -12.80 -13.97
C SER A 145 18.64 -12.07 -13.35
N GLN A 146 19.11 -12.58 -12.22
CA GLN A 146 20.31 -12.09 -11.56
C GLN A 146 21.53 -12.12 -12.51
N GLU A 147 21.70 -13.22 -13.25
CA GLU A 147 22.83 -13.44 -14.15
C GLU A 147 22.81 -12.47 -15.34
N ASP A 148 21.62 -12.23 -15.92
CA ASP A 148 21.48 -11.31 -17.06
C ASP A 148 21.79 -9.87 -16.65
N LEU A 149 21.28 -9.48 -15.47
CA LEU A 149 21.56 -8.16 -14.89
C LEU A 149 23.05 -8.00 -14.57
N ASP A 150 23.74 -9.00 -14.00
CA ASP A 150 25.17 -8.97 -13.72
C ASP A 150 26.02 -8.83 -14.99
N ASN A 151 25.61 -9.46 -16.08
CA ASN A 151 26.27 -9.43 -17.38
C ASN A 151 25.90 -8.23 -18.26
N ALA A 152 24.89 -7.46 -17.90
CA ALA A 152 24.41 -6.31 -18.66
C ALA A 152 25.48 -5.24 -18.82
N LYS A 153 25.60 -4.71 -20.04
CA LYS A 153 26.53 -3.65 -20.41
C LYS A 153 25.77 -2.37 -20.76
N LEU A 154 26.40 -1.24 -20.48
CA LEU A 154 25.87 0.09 -20.79
C LEU A 154 25.39 0.23 -22.23
N ASP A 155 26.12 -0.29 -23.20
CA ASP A 155 25.77 -0.17 -24.62
C ASP A 155 24.53 -1.02 -24.98
N ASP A 156 24.39 -2.23 -24.40
CA ASP A 156 23.20 -3.05 -24.60
C ASP A 156 21.92 -2.34 -24.12
N VAL A 157 22.03 -1.66 -22.98
CA VAL A 157 20.97 -0.90 -22.37
C VAL A 157 20.65 0.35 -23.21
N LYS A 158 21.66 1.06 -23.71
CA LYS A 158 21.44 2.19 -24.64
C LYS A 158 20.78 1.77 -25.94
N ASP A 159 21.09 0.59 -26.46
CA ASP A 159 20.47 0.04 -27.67
C ASP A 159 19.00 -0.31 -27.45
N PHE A 160 18.66 -0.90 -26.30
CA PHE A 160 17.28 -1.19 -25.90
C PHE A 160 16.43 0.10 -25.81
N PHE A 161 16.99 1.19 -25.23
CA PHE A 161 16.30 2.48 -25.21
C PHE A 161 16.03 3.02 -26.61
N ARG A 162 17.07 3.03 -27.48
CA ARG A 162 16.93 3.54 -28.86
C ARG A 162 15.90 2.77 -29.67
N GLU A 163 15.69 1.50 -29.33
CA GLU A 163 14.73 0.66 -30.03
C GLU A 163 13.29 0.92 -29.55
N PHE A 164 13.05 1.03 -28.24
CA PHE A 164 11.73 0.98 -27.66
C PHE A 164 11.21 2.29 -27.07
N TYR A 165 12.07 3.18 -26.57
CA TYR A 165 11.66 4.42 -25.88
C TYR A 165 11.63 5.62 -26.83
N ALA A 166 10.68 5.62 -27.75
CA ALA A 166 10.55 6.66 -28.76
C ALA A 166 9.08 7.10 -28.90
N PRO A 167 8.80 8.32 -29.39
CA PRO A 167 7.44 8.84 -29.55
C PRO A 167 6.46 7.91 -30.29
N SER A 168 6.93 7.20 -31.33
CA SER A 168 6.09 6.25 -32.08
C SER A 168 5.64 5.02 -31.30
N ASN A 169 6.30 4.73 -30.18
CA ASN A 169 5.97 3.63 -29.25
C ASN A 169 5.39 4.13 -27.93
N ALA A 170 5.11 5.43 -27.82
CA ALA A 170 4.60 6.05 -26.61
C ALA A 170 3.13 6.48 -26.76
N SER A 171 2.44 6.56 -25.63
CA SER A 171 1.10 7.16 -25.51
C SER A 171 1.09 8.11 -24.32
N LEU A 172 0.72 9.37 -24.58
CA LEU A 172 0.61 10.43 -23.58
C LEU A 172 -0.86 10.72 -23.30
N VAL A 173 -1.27 10.63 -22.05
CA VAL A 173 -2.58 11.09 -21.58
C VAL A 173 -2.39 12.21 -20.55
N ILE A 174 -3.16 13.29 -20.73
CA ILE A 174 -3.26 14.41 -19.81
C ILE A 174 -4.71 14.52 -19.36
N ALA A 175 -4.95 14.48 -18.05
CA ALA A 175 -6.30 14.55 -17.50
C ALA A 175 -6.33 15.53 -16.31
N GLY A 176 -7.41 16.30 -16.15
CA GLY A 176 -7.57 17.20 -15.00
C GLY A 176 -7.91 18.64 -15.34
N ASP A 177 -7.29 19.57 -14.62
CA ASP A 177 -7.52 21.00 -14.69
C ASP A 177 -6.53 21.67 -15.65
N PHE A 178 -6.91 21.83 -16.91
CA PHE A 178 -6.12 22.50 -17.95
C PHE A 178 -6.96 23.09 -19.07
N GLU A 179 -6.38 24.04 -19.79
CA GLU A 179 -6.96 24.60 -21.01
C GLU A 179 -6.46 23.82 -22.24
N LYS A 180 -7.38 23.18 -22.97
CA LYS A 180 -7.05 22.22 -24.04
C LYS A 180 -6.16 22.81 -25.14
N SER A 181 -6.42 24.04 -25.60
CA SER A 181 -5.62 24.69 -26.66
C SER A 181 -4.18 24.92 -26.20
N GLN A 182 -3.99 25.48 -25.00
CA GLN A 182 -2.67 25.76 -24.43
C GLN A 182 -1.90 24.44 -24.21
N THR A 183 -2.58 23.39 -23.73
CA THR A 183 -1.96 22.09 -23.52
C THR A 183 -1.48 21.46 -24.82
N ILE A 184 -2.24 21.58 -25.91
CA ILE A 184 -1.82 21.11 -27.24
C ILE A 184 -0.56 21.88 -27.68
N ASP A 185 -0.54 23.22 -27.52
CA ASP A 185 0.62 24.04 -27.86
C ASP A 185 1.87 23.62 -27.04
N LEU A 186 1.70 23.28 -25.77
CA LEU A 186 2.79 22.78 -24.93
C LEU A 186 3.29 21.40 -25.38
N VAL A 187 2.39 20.48 -25.70
CA VAL A 187 2.76 19.16 -26.23
C VAL A 187 3.51 19.32 -27.57
N GLU A 188 3.03 20.17 -28.48
CA GLU A 188 3.71 20.46 -29.71
C GLU A 188 5.10 21.09 -29.46
N LYS A 189 5.20 22.03 -28.51
CA LYS A 189 6.46 22.71 -28.14
C LYS A 189 7.53 21.72 -27.70
N TYR A 190 7.20 20.76 -26.86
CA TYR A 190 8.18 19.89 -26.21
C TYR A 190 8.41 18.57 -26.97
N PHE A 191 7.40 18.00 -27.60
CA PHE A 191 7.50 16.67 -28.22
C PHE A 191 7.67 16.68 -29.73
N SER A 192 7.27 17.74 -30.45
CA SER A 192 7.30 17.76 -31.93
C SER A 192 8.70 17.68 -32.54
N SER A 193 9.73 18.10 -31.79
CA SER A 193 11.14 18.05 -32.25
C SER A 193 11.79 16.68 -32.00
N LEU A 194 11.14 15.79 -31.25
CA LEU A 194 11.68 14.46 -30.95
C LEU A 194 11.58 13.56 -32.20
N PRO A 195 12.64 12.80 -32.54
CA PRO A 195 12.57 11.85 -33.63
C PRO A 195 11.54 10.76 -33.34
N PRO A 196 10.68 10.37 -34.30
CA PRO A 196 9.59 9.43 -34.07
C PRO A 196 10.04 8.02 -33.63
N GLY A 197 11.30 7.67 -33.92
CA GLY A 197 11.81 6.30 -33.66
C GLY A 197 11.45 5.32 -34.78
N LYS A 198 11.81 4.05 -34.58
CA LYS A 198 11.48 2.96 -35.50
C LYS A 198 10.07 2.44 -35.25
N SER A 199 9.42 1.94 -36.31
CA SER A 199 8.19 1.16 -36.13
C SER A 199 8.53 -0.18 -35.49
N ILE A 200 7.79 -0.55 -34.45
CA ILE A 200 7.96 -1.82 -33.73
C ILE A 200 6.82 -2.75 -34.09
N ASP A 201 7.16 -3.95 -34.54
CA ASP A 201 6.18 -4.99 -34.79
C ASP A 201 5.66 -5.55 -33.48
N ARG A 202 4.34 -5.54 -33.29
CA ARG A 202 3.71 -6.09 -32.08
C ARG A 202 3.80 -7.61 -32.08
N ILE A 203 4.19 -8.17 -30.92
CA ILE A 203 4.17 -9.60 -30.69
C ILE A 203 2.71 -10.07 -30.71
N LYS A 204 2.44 -11.11 -31.51
CA LYS A 204 1.10 -11.68 -31.65
C LYS A 204 0.84 -12.67 -30.51
N LYS A 205 -0.47 -12.92 -30.26
CA LYS A 205 -0.92 -14.00 -29.35
C LYS A 205 -0.15 -15.30 -29.66
N LEU A 206 0.38 -15.92 -28.62
CA LEU A 206 1.08 -17.19 -28.68
C LEU A 206 0.23 -18.26 -28.00
N ASP A 207 0.23 -19.46 -28.56
CA ASP A 207 -0.41 -20.62 -27.92
C ASP A 207 0.44 -21.10 -26.75
N THR A 208 -0.17 -21.18 -25.58
CA THR A 208 0.45 -21.63 -24.32
C THR A 208 -0.05 -23.01 -23.90
N SER A 209 -0.73 -23.75 -24.79
CA SER A 209 -1.27 -25.06 -24.46
C SER A 209 -0.16 -26.08 -24.19
N PHE A 210 -0.26 -26.76 -23.05
CA PHE A 210 0.49 -27.97 -22.74
C PHE A 210 -0.51 -29.09 -22.38
N SER A 211 -0.07 -30.35 -22.41
CA SER A 211 -0.93 -31.50 -22.15
C SER A 211 -0.68 -32.11 -20.77
N GLY A 212 -1.75 -32.20 -19.99
CA GLY A 212 -1.73 -32.81 -18.66
C GLY A 212 -1.34 -31.87 -17.53
N ARG A 213 -1.36 -32.38 -16.31
CA ARG A 213 -1.00 -31.67 -15.10
C ARG A 213 0.53 -31.68 -14.92
N ILE A 214 1.11 -30.52 -14.61
CA ILE A 214 2.53 -30.36 -14.26
C ILE A 214 2.62 -30.14 -12.75
N GLU A 215 3.44 -30.98 -12.08
CA GLU A 215 3.70 -30.87 -10.64
C GLU A 215 5.00 -30.09 -10.40
N LEU A 216 4.93 -29.06 -9.56
CA LEU A 216 6.06 -28.32 -9.07
C LEU A 216 6.12 -28.39 -7.56
N PHE A 217 7.33 -28.52 -7.05
CA PHE A 217 7.63 -28.46 -5.63
C PHE A 217 8.78 -27.48 -5.42
N HIS A 218 8.60 -26.54 -4.49
CA HIS A 218 9.58 -25.53 -4.14
C HIS A 218 9.69 -25.40 -2.63
N GLU A 219 10.90 -25.30 -2.11
CA GLU A 219 11.16 -25.03 -0.70
C GLU A 219 11.52 -23.57 -0.50
N ASP A 220 10.77 -22.82 0.35
CA ASP A 220 10.94 -21.37 0.63
C ASP A 220 10.91 -21.09 2.16
N LYS A 221 11.43 -19.96 2.66
CA LYS A 221 11.49 -19.60 4.11
C LYS A 221 10.14 -19.20 4.70
N VAL A 222 9.16 -20.09 4.68
CA VAL A 222 7.79 -19.84 5.12
C VAL A 222 7.35 -20.81 6.21
N GLN A 223 6.37 -20.41 7.05
CA GLN A 223 5.82 -21.27 8.11
C GLN A 223 4.63 -22.11 7.63
N LEU A 224 3.87 -21.62 6.66
CA LEU A 224 2.68 -22.29 6.17
C LEU A 224 2.88 -22.80 4.74
N PRO A 225 2.41 -24.00 4.43
CA PRO A 225 2.47 -24.51 3.06
C PRO A 225 1.45 -23.79 2.18
N ARG A 226 1.81 -23.59 0.90
CA ARG A 226 0.95 -22.98 -0.10
C ARG A 226 0.80 -23.89 -1.32
N MET A 227 -0.41 -23.93 -1.85
CA MET A 227 -0.70 -24.59 -3.13
C MET A 227 -1.22 -23.53 -4.11
N ASN A 228 -0.63 -23.52 -5.31
CA ASN A 228 -1.14 -22.77 -6.45
C ASN A 228 -1.58 -23.75 -7.53
N LEU A 229 -2.76 -23.54 -8.08
CA LEU A 229 -3.30 -24.23 -9.27
C LEU A 229 -3.50 -23.17 -10.36
N SER A 230 -2.76 -23.28 -11.47
CA SER A 230 -2.74 -22.26 -12.52
C SER A 230 -2.97 -22.84 -13.89
N TRP A 231 -3.93 -22.26 -14.60
CA TRP A 231 -4.33 -22.64 -15.98
C TRP A 231 -3.95 -21.52 -16.95
N PRO A 232 -3.34 -21.85 -18.12
CA PRO A 232 -3.18 -20.87 -19.17
C PRO A 232 -4.54 -20.49 -19.74
N THR A 233 -4.76 -19.20 -19.98
CA THR A 233 -6.04 -18.68 -20.48
C THR A 233 -5.84 -17.64 -21.59
N ILE A 234 -6.83 -16.79 -21.79
CA ILE A 234 -6.99 -15.82 -22.85
C ILE A 234 -6.15 -14.55 -22.62
N PRO A 235 -5.78 -13.84 -23.69
CA PRO A 235 -5.25 -12.49 -23.58
C PRO A 235 -6.33 -11.48 -23.15
N GLU A 236 -5.89 -10.29 -22.80
CA GLU A 236 -6.73 -9.15 -22.43
C GLU A 236 -7.70 -8.75 -23.59
N PHE A 237 -8.85 -8.21 -23.22
CA PHE A 237 -9.98 -7.84 -24.12
C PHE A 237 -10.64 -9.00 -24.86
N ASP A 238 -10.27 -10.24 -24.59
CA ASP A 238 -11.03 -11.38 -25.08
C ASP A 238 -12.48 -11.32 -24.56
N GLN A 239 -13.42 -11.89 -25.32
CA GLN A 239 -14.82 -11.91 -24.92
C GLN A 239 -15.08 -12.70 -23.63
N ASP A 240 -14.20 -13.65 -23.28
CA ASP A 240 -14.34 -14.53 -22.13
C ASP A 240 -13.74 -13.92 -20.84
N GLU A 241 -12.99 -12.83 -20.94
CA GLU A 241 -12.36 -12.16 -19.80
C GLU A 241 -13.35 -11.82 -18.66
N PRO A 242 -14.46 -11.10 -18.89
CA PRO A 242 -15.39 -10.76 -17.80
C PRO A 242 -16.03 -12.00 -17.14
N ALA A 243 -16.24 -13.07 -17.90
CA ALA A 243 -16.81 -14.31 -17.36
C ALA A 243 -15.81 -15.06 -16.49
N LEU A 244 -14.51 -15.04 -16.83
CA LEU A 244 -13.44 -15.60 -16.01
C LEU A 244 -13.17 -14.78 -14.74
N ASP A 245 -13.24 -13.45 -14.82
CA ASP A 245 -13.14 -12.58 -13.64
C ASP A 245 -14.28 -12.85 -12.65
N ILE A 246 -15.52 -12.91 -13.14
CA ILE A 246 -16.69 -13.23 -12.32
C ILE A 246 -16.58 -14.64 -11.74
N LEU A 247 -16.07 -15.62 -12.49
CA LEU A 247 -15.79 -16.97 -12.00
C LEU A 247 -14.80 -16.95 -10.82
N GLY A 248 -13.71 -16.19 -10.94
CA GLY A 248 -12.73 -16.00 -9.87
C GLY A 248 -13.40 -15.44 -8.62
N TYR A 249 -14.21 -14.40 -8.78
CA TYR A 249 -14.96 -13.80 -7.67
C TYR A 249 -15.87 -14.81 -6.96
N ILE A 250 -16.68 -15.55 -7.71
CA ILE A 250 -17.60 -16.56 -7.16
C ILE A 250 -16.87 -17.65 -6.37
N LEU A 251 -15.66 -18.00 -6.82
CA LEU A 251 -14.87 -19.03 -6.14
C LEU A 251 -14.27 -18.57 -4.82
N SER A 252 -13.72 -17.34 -4.73
CA SER A 252 -12.89 -16.95 -3.59
C SER A 252 -13.18 -15.61 -2.93
N GLU A 253 -13.91 -14.70 -3.55
CA GLU A 253 -14.10 -13.36 -3.02
C GLU A 253 -15.35 -13.23 -2.13
N GLY A 254 -15.15 -12.67 -0.93
CA GLY A 254 -16.19 -12.55 0.08
C GLY A 254 -16.39 -13.82 0.91
N ARG A 255 -16.89 -13.67 2.14
CA ARG A 255 -17.07 -14.77 3.10
C ARG A 255 -17.96 -15.91 2.57
N GLN A 256 -18.89 -15.61 1.66
CA GLN A 256 -19.85 -16.56 1.10
C GLN A 256 -19.43 -17.22 -0.19
N SER A 257 -18.27 -16.83 -0.73
CA SER A 257 -17.72 -17.49 -1.92
C SER A 257 -17.45 -18.97 -1.62
N ARG A 258 -17.55 -19.78 -2.68
CA ARG A 258 -17.60 -21.25 -2.53
C ARG A 258 -16.41 -21.85 -1.79
N LEU A 259 -15.21 -21.39 -2.10
CA LEU A 259 -13.97 -21.89 -1.47
C LEU A 259 -13.70 -21.22 -0.11
N GLN A 260 -13.93 -19.90 0.00
CA GLN A 260 -13.68 -19.16 1.24
C GLN A 260 -14.55 -19.70 2.37
N LYS A 261 -15.87 -19.82 2.10
CA LYS A 261 -16.82 -20.38 3.07
C LYS A 261 -16.37 -21.75 3.58
N ALA A 262 -16.10 -22.67 2.67
CA ALA A 262 -15.81 -24.05 3.05
C ALA A 262 -14.43 -24.23 3.70
N LEU A 263 -13.38 -23.68 3.09
CA LEU A 263 -11.99 -24.00 3.49
C LEU A 263 -11.50 -23.14 4.66
N VAL A 264 -11.95 -21.87 4.74
CA VAL A 264 -11.53 -20.95 5.80
C VAL A 264 -12.52 -20.96 6.98
N TYR A 265 -13.82 -20.92 6.71
CA TYR A 265 -14.83 -20.76 7.78
C TYR A 265 -15.39 -22.09 8.29
N ASP A 266 -15.85 -22.99 7.43
CA ASP A 266 -16.52 -24.22 7.86
C ASP A 266 -15.51 -25.32 8.28
N LEU A 267 -14.51 -25.61 7.46
CA LEU A 267 -13.49 -26.65 7.69
C LEU A 267 -12.26 -26.13 8.42
N GLN A 268 -11.98 -24.85 8.38
CA GLN A 268 -10.84 -24.17 9.00
C GLN A 268 -9.47 -24.84 8.70
N ILE A 269 -9.30 -25.29 7.44
CA ILE A 269 -8.07 -25.95 6.96
C ILE A 269 -7.20 -25.05 6.08
N ALA A 270 -7.71 -23.90 5.66
CA ALA A 270 -6.94 -22.87 4.96
C ALA A 270 -6.86 -21.59 5.79
N ARG A 271 -5.71 -20.93 5.75
CA ARG A 271 -5.50 -19.62 6.37
C ARG A 271 -6.01 -18.49 5.48
N SER A 272 -5.72 -18.59 4.19
CA SER A 272 -6.16 -17.64 3.16
C SER A 272 -6.24 -18.33 1.82
N LEU A 273 -7.09 -17.83 0.96
CA LEU A 273 -7.17 -18.26 -0.42
C LEU A 273 -7.62 -17.12 -1.33
N GLY A 274 -7.29 -17.23 -2.62
CA GLY A 274 -7.73 -16.34 -3.67
C GLY A 274 -7.87 -17.08 -4.99
N SER A 275 -8.76 -16.62 -5.85
CA SER A 275 -8.81 -17.03 -7.24
C SER A 275 -9.05 -15.83 -8.13
N TYR A 276 -8.31 -15.75 -9.22
CA TYR A 276 -8.35 -14.60 -10.11
C TYR A 276 -7.94 -14.96 -11.53
N GLN A 277 -8.53 -14.25 -12.49
CA GLN A 277 -8.08 -14.21 -13.87
C GLN A 277 -7.06 -13.08 -14.00
N TYR A 278 -5.92 -13.36 -14.61
CA TYR A 278 -4.90 -12.37 -14.92
C TYR A 278 -4.64 -12.36 -16.42
N CYS A 279 -5.27 -11.42 -17.11
CA CYS A 279 -5.06 -11.17 -18.52
C CYS A 279 -3.84 -10.28 -18.75
N ARG A 280 -3.03 -10.62 -19.77
CA ARG A 280 -1.93 -9.84 -20.31
C ARG A 280 -2.12 -9.74 -21.83
N GLU A 281 -1.35 -8.88 -22.52
CA GLU A 281 -1.57 -8.56 -23.93
C GLU A 281 -1.61 -9.79 -24.87
N ILE A 282 -0.76 -10.79 -24.65
CA ILE A 282 -0.62 -11.94 -25.58
C ILE A 282 -1.07 -13.28 -25.02
N ALA A 283 -1.26 -13.41 -23.72
CA ALA A 283 -1.75 -14.60 -23.03
C ALA A 283 -2.23 -14.24 -21.62
N GLY A 284 -3.02 -15.08 -20.99
CA GLY A 284 -3.46 -14.92 -19.60
C GLY A 284 -3.33 -16.21 -18.79
N GLN A 285 -3.67 -16.12 -17.50
CA GLN A 285 -3.75 -17.25 -16.58
C GLN A 285 -4.93 -17.08 -15.63
N PHE A 286 -5.57 -18.19 -15.32
CA PHE A 286 -6.47 -18.29 -14.18
C PHE A 286 -5.74 -18.99 -13.05
N GLU A 287 -5.80 -18.46 -11.84
CA GLU A 287 -5.08 -19.00 -10.71
C GLU A 287 -5.97 -19.18 -9.50
N ILE A 288 -5.76 -20.27 -8.76
CA ILE A 288 -6.30 -20.50 -7.42
C ILE A 288 -5.11 -20.73 -6.50
N GLU A 289 -4.94 -19.81 -5.54
CA GLU A 289 -3.91 -19.86 -4.52
C GLU A 289 -4.54 -20.20 -3.17
N VAL A 290 -3.98 -21.18 -2.44
CA VAL A 290 -4.44 -21.53 -1.10
C VAL A 290 -3.25 -21.70 -0.16
N THR A 291 -3.20 -20.87 0.89
CA THR A 291 -2.27 -21.07 2.02
C THR A 291 -2.96 -21.94 3.07
N ALA A 292 -2.47 -23.15 3.27
CA ALA A 292 -3.06 -24.12 4.20
C ALA A 292 -2.54 -23.90 5.64
N ASN A 293 -3.33 -24.31 6.63
CA ASN A 293 -2.90 -24.26 8.04
C ASN A 293 -1.85 -25.32 8.37
N ASP A 294 -1.82 -26.43 7.62
CA ASP A 294 -0.87 -27.52 7.76
C ASP A 294 -0.70 -28.28 6.43
N GLN A 295 0.48 -28.88 6.20
CA GLN A 295 0.76 -29.64 4.96
C GLN A 295 -0.13 -30.88 4.78
N THR A 296 -0.61 -31.50 5.88
CA THR A 296 -1.42 -32.72 5.83
C THR A 296 -2.82 -32.50 5.27
N VAL A 297 -3.31 -31.25 5.28
CA VAL A 297 -4.64 -30.90 4.74
C VAL A 297 -4.64 -30.51 3.26
N LEU A 298 -3.46 -30.33 2.64
CA LEU A 298 -3.33 -29.94 1.22
C LEU A 298 -4.11 -30.87 0.26
N PRO A 299 -4.06 -32.20 0.38
CA PRO A 299 -4.84 -33.08 -0.50
C PRO A 299 -6.35 -32.84 -0.37
N LYS A 300 -6.85 -32.64 0.85
CA LYS A 300 -8.27 -32.34 1.10
C LYS A 300 -8.69 -31.00 0.53
N ILE A 301 -7.83 -29.98 0.61
CA ILE A 301 -8.07 -28.67 0.01
C ILE A 301 -8.16 -28.82 -1.51
N GLU A 302 -7.24 -29.54 -2.12
CA GLU A 302 -7.22 -29.77 -3.56
C GLU A 302 -8.47 -30.49 -4.05
N ASP A 303 -8.86 -31.59 -3.38
CA ASP A 303 -10.10 -32.34 -3.70
C ASP A 303 -11.31 -31.41 -3.68
N TYR A 304 -11.44 -30.55 -2.66
CA TYR A 304 -12.54 -29.61 -2.53
C TYR A 304 -12.53 -28.51 -3.61
N VAL A 305 -11.38 -28.00 -3.96
CA VAL A 305 -11.25 -27.01 -5.07
C VAL A 305 -11.75 -27.63 -6.36
N PHE A 306 -11.33 -28.85 -6.72
CA PHE A 306 -11.79 -29.52 -7.92
C PHE A 306 -13.27 -29.91 -7.85
N GLU A 307 -13.79 -30.27 -6.69
CA GLU A 307 -15.23 -30.51 -6.50
C GLU A 307 -16.06 -29.26 -6.86
N GLN A 308 -15.65 -28.07 -6.38
CA GLN A 308 -16.33 -26.81 -6.68
C GLN A 308 -16.22 -26.42 -8.17
N ILE A 309 -15.07 -26.65 -8.78
CA ILE A 309 -14.90 -26.45 -10.23
C ILE A 309 -15.85 -27.36 -11.02
N GLU A 310 -15.90 -28.64 -10.70
CA GLU A 310 -16.79 -29.62 -11.37
C GLU A 310 -18.29 -29.30 -11.10
N LEU A 311 -18.61 -28.78 -9.92
CA LEU A 311 -19.97 -28.34 -9.61
C LEU A 311 -20.38 -27.15 -10.51
N ILE A 312 -19.52 -26.16 -10.73
CA ILE A 312 -19.80 -25.03 -11.65
C ILE A 312 -19.91 -25.54 -13.10
N LYS A 313 -19.08 -26.50 -13.50
CA LYS A 313 -19.16 -27.12 -14.83
C LYS A 313 -20.45 -27.87 -15.05
N SER A 314 -21.03 -28.50 -14.03
CA SER A 314 -22.27 -29.27 -14.11
C SER A 314 -23.51 -28.39 -13.91
N THR A 315 -23.47 -27.45 -12.98
CA THR A 315 -24.59 -26.59 -12.60
C THR A 315 -24.15 -25.12 -12.65
N PRO A 316 -24.79 -24.26 -13.46
CA PRO A 316 -24.45 -22.84 -13.52
C PRO A 316 -24.54 -22.18 -12.13
N PRO A 317 -23.75 -21.12 -11.88
CA PRO A 317 -23.89 -20.31 -10.65
C PRO A 317 -25.29 -19.70 -10.52
N SER A 318 -25.70 -19.43 -9.30
CA SER A 318 -26.97 -18.80 -9.02
C SER A 318 -26.99 -17.33 -9.47
N GLU A 319 -28.18 -16.80 -9.73
CA GLU A 319 -28.37 -15.39 -10.08
C GLU A 319 -27.83 -14.45 -8.97
N GLN A 320 -27.95 -14.87 -7.71
CA GLN A 320 -27.42 -14.11 -6.57
C GLN A 320 -25.90 -14.03 -6.61
N GLU A 321 -25.16 -15.12 -6.83
CA GLU A 321 -23.70 -15.13 -6.94
C GLU A 321 -23.23 -14.19 -8.06
N ILE A 322 -23.88 -14.24 -9.21
CA ILE A 322 -23.54 -13.43 -10.38
C ILE A 322 -23.81 -11.95 -10.12
N THR A 323 -24.99 -11.63 -9.57
CA THR A 323 -25.36 -10.24 -9.26
C THR A 323 -24.41 -9.62 -8.26
N THR A 324 -24.03 -10.37 -7.23
CA THR A 324 -23.06 -9.94 -6.22
C THR A 324 -21.70 -9.62 -6.85
N ALA A 325 -21.21 -10.50 -7.73
CA ALA A 325 -19.95 -10.27 -8.45
C ALA A 325 -20.03 -9.02 -9.35
N LYS A 326 -21.10 -8.88 -10.13
CA LYS A 326 -21.30 -7.70 -11.00
C LYS A 326 -21.32 -6.38 -10.22
N ASN A 327 -22.05 -6.33 -9.09
CA ASN A 327 -22.10 -5.16 -8.24
C ASN A 327 -20.72 -4.79 -7.69
N LYS A 328 -19.89 -5.79 -7.38
CA LYS A 328 -18.51 -5.56 -6.93
C LYS A 328 -17.64 -4.95 -8.03
N PHE A 329 -17.68 -5.51 -9.25
CA PHE A 329 -16.92 -4.96 -10.38
C PHE A 329 -17.37 -3.55 -10.76
N GLU A 330 -18.69 -3.28 -10.72
CA GLU A 330 -19.22 -1.93 -10.89
C GLU A 330 -18.65 -0.95 -9.85
N ASN A 331 -18.69 -1.32 -8.58
CA ASN A 331 -18.14 -0.47 -7.49
C ASN A 331 -16.63 -0.24 -7.64
N ILE A 332 -15.86 -1.26 -8.04
CA ILE A 332 -14.42 -1.11 -8.32
C ILE A 332 -14.21 -0.10 -9.47
N LEU A 333 -14.95 -0.21 -10.56
CA LEU A 333 -14.85 0.72 -11.69
C LEU A 333 -15.19 2.16 -11.28
N LEU A 334 -16.30 2.36 -10.55
CA LEU A 334 -16.71 3.67 -10.08
C LEU A 334 -15.62 4.35 -9.21
N ARG A 335 -15.00 3.59 -8.32
CA ARG A 335 -13.88 4.10 -7.48
C ARG A 335 -12.65 4.48 -8.32
N ARG A 336 -12.32 3.71 -9.38
CA ARG A 336 -11.22 4.04 -10.28
C ARG A 336 -11.48 5.32 -11.06
N LEU A 337 -12.73 5.56 -11.46
CA LEU A 337 -13.12 6.78 -12.18
C LEU A 337 -13.12 8.05 -11.31
N GLU A 338 -13.10 7.92 -9.98
CA GLU A 338 -12.91 9.07 -9.07
C GLU A 338 -11.44 9.54 -9.03
N LYS A 339 -10.48 8.65 -9.25
CA LYS A 339 -9.05 8.95 -9.20
C LYS A 339 -8.54 9.45 -10.54
N LEU A 340 -7.95 10.64 -10.58
CA LEU A 340 -7.50 11.27 -11.83
C LEU A 340 -6.20 10.66 -12.35
N GLY A 341 -5.16 10.60 -11.52
CA GLY A 341 -3.83 10.08 -11.82
C GLY A 341 -3.48 8.81 -11.03
N GLY A 342 -2.22 8.42 -11.06
CA GLY A 342 -1.71 7.22 -10.40
C GLY A 342 -2.11 5.92 -11.08
N PHE A 343 -1.68 4.79 -10.50
CA PHE A 343 -2.03 3.47 -11.01
C PHE A 343 -3.54 3.23 -10.95
N GLY A 344 -4.14 2.85 -12.08
CA GLY A 344 -5.56 2.56 -12.21
C GLY A 344 -6.49 3.79 -12.18
N GLY A 345 -5.96 5.02 -12.15
CA GLY A 345 -6.74 6.24 -12.32
C GLY A 345 -7.14 6.50 -13.77
N VAL A 346 -7.95 7.54 -14.00
CA VAL A 346 -8.52 7.84 -15.33
C VAL A 346 -7.44 7.99 -16.42
N ALA A 347 -6.34 8.70 -16.12
CA ALA A 347 -5.26 8.89 -17.09
C ALA A 347 -4.58 7.55 -17.45
N ASP A 348 -4.36 6.69 -16.48
CA ASP A 348 -3.76 5.36 -16.65
C ASP A 348 -4.70 4.41 -17.41
N LEU A 349 -5.99 4.39 -17.06
CA LEU A 349 -7.01 3.62 -17.79
C LEU A 349 -7.15 4.04 -19.25
N LEU A 350 -7.12 5.34 -19.53
CA LEU A 350 -7.19 5.83 -20.92
C LEU A 350 -5.97 5.39 -21.74
N ASN A 351 -4.76 5.41 -21.15
CA ASN A 351 -3.56 4.86 -21.80
C ASN A 351 -3.67 3.35 -22.01
N HIS A 352 -4.14 2.62 -21.00
CA HIS A 352 -4.34 1.19 -21.06
C HIS A 352 -5.24 0.79 -22.26
N PHE A 353 -6.41 1.41 -22.39
CA PHE A 353 -7.31 1.13 -23.50
C PHE A 353 -6.80 1.65 -24.84
N ASN A 354 -6.09 2.79 -24.84
CA ASN A 354 -5.48 3.33 -26.07
C ASN A 354 -4.36 2.43 -26.60
N VAL A 355 -3.50 1.93 -25.73
CA VAL A 355 -2.32 1.13 -26.12
C VAL A 355 -2.71 -0.30 -26.49
N PHE A 356 -3.52 -0.97 -25.68
CA PHE A 356 -3.83 -2.39 -25.86
C PHE A 356 -5.09 -2.62 -26.72
N ALA A 357 -6.19 -1.92 -26.44
CA ALA A 357 -7.41 -2.02 -27.23
C ALA A 357 -7.41 -1.12 -28.49
N LYS A 358 -6.45 -0.19 -28.62
CA LYS A 358 -6.40 0.86 -29.69
C LYS A 358 -7.65 1.74 -29.73
N ASN A 359 -8.36 1.85 -28.62
CA ASN A 359 -9.60 2.59 -28.48
C ASN A 359 -9.78 3.08 -27.04
N PRO A 360 -9.44 4.34 -26.73
CA PRO A 360 -9.60 4.85 -25.36
C PRO A 360 -11.07 4.87 -24.88
N ASN A 361 -12.04 4.80 -25.82
CA ASN A 361 -13.46 4.76 -25.47
C ASN A 361 -13.91 3.41 -24.85
N GLU A 362 -13.07 2.38 -24.87
CA GLU A 362 -13.35 1.10 -24.18
C GLU A 362 -13.64 1.31 -22.69
N ILE A 363 -13.11 2.36 -22.05
CA ILE A 363 -13.43 2.73 -20.67
C ILE A 363 -14.94 2.84 -20.41
N ASN A 364 -15.71 3.33 -21.39
CA ASN A 364 -17.16 3.47 -21.31
C ASN A 364 -17.93 2.18 -21.58
N LEU A 365 -17.27 1.18 -22.16
CA LEU A 365 -17.88 -0.10 -22.53
C LEU A 365 -17.63 -1.20 -21.48
N GLN A 366 -16.71 -0.97 -20.52
CA GLN A 366 -16.34 -1.99 -19.55
C GLN A 366 -17.52 -2.44 -18.68
N LEU A 367 -18.31 -1.52 -18.19
CA LEU A 367 -19.47 -1.87 -17.36
C LEU A 367 -20.44 -2.78 -18.10
N ASP A 368 -20.75 -2.46 -19.36
CA ASP A 368 -21.66 -3.25 -20.19
C ASP A 368 -21.11 -4.66 -20.44
N ARG A 369 -19.79 -4.81 -20.64
CA ARG A 369 -19.13 -6.12 -20.78
C ARG A 369 -19.38 -7.03 -19.57
N TYR A 370 -19.18 -6.51 -18.36
CA TYR A 370 -19.39 -7.26 -17.11
C TYR A 370 -20.90 -7.51 -16.86
N GLN A 371 -21.74 -6.50 -17.10
CA GLN A 371 -23.20 -6.64 -16.90
C GLN A 371 -23.86 -7.62 -17.87
N SER A 372 -23.27 -7.83 -19.06
CA SER A 372 -23.81 -8.79 -20.05
C SER A 372 -23.50 -10.25 -19.76
N VAL A 373 -22.58 -10.58 -18.85
CA VAL A 373 -22.20 -11.97 -18.53
C VAL A 373 -23.38 -12.75 -17.97
N THR A 374 -23.59 -13.96 -18.47
CA THR A 374 -24.66 -14.90 -18.06
C THR A 374 -24.10 -16.05 -17.24
N ALA A 375 -24.97 -16.78 -16.56
CA ALA A 375 -24.63 -18.02 -15.84
C ALA A 375 -24.04 -19.09 -16.78
N GLU A 376 -24.56 -19.16 -17.99
CA GLU A 376 -24.09 -20.07 -19.07
C GLU A 376 -22.69 -19.69 -19.53
N ASP A 377 -22.36 -18.40 -19.61
CA ASP A 377 -21.00 -17.94 -19.94
C ASP A 377 -19.99 -18.40 -18.89
N ILE A 378 -20.31 -18.22 -17.60
CA ILE A 378 -19.44 -18.66 -16.50
C ILE A 378 -19.24 -20.19 -16.52
N GLN A 379 -20.31 -20.94 -16.74
CA GLN A 379 -20.23 -22.40 -16.89
C GLN A 379 -19.38 -22.80 -18.11
N ARG A 380 -19.55 -22.11 -19.25
CA ARG A 380 -18.80 -22.34 -20.47
C ARG A 380 -17.31 -22.11 -20.30
N VAL A 381 -16.92 -20.97 -19.71
CA VAL A 381 -15.48 -20.67 -19.46
C VAL A 381 -14.88 -21.63 -18.44
N ALA A 382 -15.60 -22.03 -17.39
CA ALA A 382 -15.13 -23.06 -16.46
C ALA A 382 -14.86 -24.40 -17.17
N LYS A 383 -15.73 -24.83 -18.09
CA LYS A 383 -15.53 -26.04 -18.91
C LYS A 383 -14.35 -25.92 -19.87
N SER A 384 -14.17 -24.75 -20.48
CA SER A 384 -13.15 -24.54 -21.51
C SER A 384 -11.75 -24.42 -20.93
N TYR A 385 -11.59 -23.68 -19.83
CA TYR A 385 -10.27 -23.29 -19.34
C TYR A 385 -9.82 -24.06 -18.09
N LEU A 386 -10.72 -24.36 -17.12
CA LEU A 386 -10.34 -25.07 -15.89
C LEU A 386 -10.33 -26.59 -16.09
N ASN A 387 -9.57 -27.05 -17.05
CA ASN A 387 -9.46 -28.46 -17.44
C ASN A 387 -8.24 -29.14 -16.78
N ASN A 388 -7.89 -30.34 -17.21
CA ASN A 388 -6.77 -31.11 -16.64
C ASN A 388 -5.37 -30.57 -17.04
N ASN A 389 -5.28 -29.58 -17.92
CA ASN A 389 -4.01 -28.97 -18.33
C ASN A 389 -3.71 -27.76 -17.44
N HIS A 390 -3.03 -27.98 -16.30
CA HIS A 390 -2.69 -26.96 -15.32
C HIS A 390 -1.36 -27.25 -14.64
N VAL A 391 -0.77 -26.21 -14.10
CA VAL A 391 0.39 -26.32 -13.21
C VAL A 391 -0.11 -26.35 -11.77
N ARG A 392 0.33 -27.35 -11.03
CA ARG A 392 0.18 -27.42 -9.58
C ARG A 392 1.52 -27.15 -8.92
N MET A 393 1.61 -26.11 -8.13
CA MET A 393 2.78 -25.77 -7.35
C MET A 393 2.52 -25.97 -5.87
N LEU A 394 3.45 -26.65 -5.19
CA LEU A 394 3.53 -26.69 -3.73
C LEU A 394 4.78 -25.97 -3.27
N VAL A 395 4.63 -25.05 -2.33
CA VAL A 395 5.71 -24.20 -1.83
C VAL A 395 6.07 -24.50 -0.39
N MET A 396 7.38 -24.65 -0.16
CA MET A 396 8.06 -24.80 1.13
C MET A 396 9.49 -24.16 1.00
N PRO A 397 10.34 -23.71 1.91
CA PRO A 397 11.24 -22.52 1.92
C PRO A 397 12.66 -22.41 1.19
N GLU A 398 13.21 -21.28 0.37
CA GLU A 398 14.52 -20.45 0.28
C GLU A 398 15.20 -19.88 -1.05
N ASN A 399 15.85 -18.70 -1.40
CA ASN A 399 16.93 -17.67 -1.73
C ASN A 399 17.43 -17.18 -3.17
N SER A 400 17.94 -15.95 -3.62
CA SER A 400 18.62 -14.65 -3.96
C SER A 400 19.28 -14.15 -5.33
N LEU A 401 19.31 -12.75 -5.90
CA LEU A 401 20.18 -11.62 -6.42
C LEU A 401 20.44 -11.11 -7.90
N LYS A 402 20.57 -9.78 -8.39
CA LYS A 402 21.33 -8.51 -8.88
C LYS A 402 21.36 -7.90 -10.34
N ASP A 403 21.57 -6.62 -10.98
CA ASP A 403 22.08 -5.23 -11.21
C ASP A 403 22.08 -4.46 -12.60
N ILE A 404 22.12 -2.99 -12.95
CA ILE A 404 22.86 -1.79 -13.52
C ILE A 404 22.39 -0.74 -14.56
N SER A 405 22.74 0.55 -14.93
CA SER A 405 22.82 2.01 -15.20
C SER A 405 22.68 2.73 -16.60
N THR A 406 22.58 4.08 -17.05
CA THR A 406 23.10 5.43 -17.24
C THR A 406 22.65 6.50 -18.27
N ASN A 407 22.84 7.80 -18.43
CA ASN A 407 23.12 9.20 -18.84
C ASN A 407 22.34 10.03 -19.85
N LEU A 408 22.12 11.43 -19.62
CA LEU A 408 21.85 12.52 -20.56
C LEU A 408 21.84 13.98 -20.03
N ASP A 409 21.81 15.09 -20.79
CA ASP A 409 21.85 16.53 -20.38
C ASP A 409 20.83 17.45 -21.11
N ARG A 410 20.04 18.31 -20.35
CA ARG A 410 19.15 19.39 -20.82
C ARG A 410 19.07 20.60 -19.90
N SER A 411 19.72 21.70 -20.19
CA SER A 411 20.14 22.76 -19.28
C SER A 411 19.18 23.92 -18.98
N LYS A 412 17.84 23.82 -19.19
CA LYS A 412 16.88 24.87 -18.74
C LYS A 412 15.55 24.30 -18.30
N GLU A 413 15.27 24.48 -17.02
CA GLU A 413 13.95 24.28 -16.42
C GLU A 413 12.95 25.34 -16.91
N PRO A 414 11.69 25.00 -17.21
CA PRO A 414 10.65 25.96 -17.55
C PRO A 414 10.33 26.89 -16.39
N GLU A 415 9.92 28.13 -16.68
CA GLU A 415 9.39 29.03 -15.66
C GLU A 415 8.10 28.47 -15.08
N ILE A 416 8.00 28.39 -13.74
CA ILE A 416 6.86 27.83 -13.02
C ILE A 416 5.84 28.95 -12.77
N PRO A 417 4.59 28.85 -13.30
CA PRO A 417 3.52 29.79 -12.98
C PRO A 417 3.15 29.78 -11.50
N LEU A 418 2.50 30.83 -11.03
CA LEU A 418 2.02 30.90 -9.65
C LEU A 418 1.06 29.75 -9.32
N PHE A 419 1.25 29.13 -8.14
CA PHE A 419 0.36 28.10 -7.62
C PHE A 419 -1.05 28.67 -7.38
N PRO A 420 -2.13 28.05 -7.89
CA PRO A 420 -3.49 28.51 -7.61
C PRO A 420 -3.81 28.33 -6.13
N ASP A 421 -4.50 29.32 -5.55
CA ASP A 421 -4.93 29.26 -4.15
C ASP A 421 -5.93 28.11 -3.96
N PHE A 422 -5.49 27.06 -3.25
CA PHE A 422 -6.36 25.99 -2.80
C PHE A 422 -6.78 26.20 -1.35
N THR A 423 -8.09 26.22 -1.11
CA THR A 423 -8.66 26.28 0.23
C THR A 423 -9.26 24.91 0.57
N PRO A 424 -8.68 24.16 1.52
CA PRO A 424 -9.24 22.89 1.95
C PRO A 424 -10.71 23.03 2.38
N PRO A 425 -11.60 22.12 1.98
CA PRO A 425 -13.01 22.19 2.33
C PRO A 425 -13.21 22.02 3.83
N THR A 426 -14.21 22.73 4.38
CA THR A 426 -14.54 22.66 5.80
C THR A 426 -15.78 21.78 5.99
N PRO A 427 -15.70 20.68 6.78
CA PRO A 427 -16.84 19.81 7.04
C PRO A 427 -17.86 20.48 7.98
N ILE A 428 -19.11 20.04 7.87
CA ILE A 428 -20.22 20.47 8.70
C ILE A 428 -20.27 19.57 9.94
N TYR A 429 -20.27 20.18 11.12
CA TYR A 429 -20.40 19.48 12.40
C TYR A 429 -21.86 19.49 12.88
N SER A 430 -22.32 18.35 13.39
CA SER A 430 -23.58 18.22 14.11
C SER A 430 -23.50 17.10 15.15
N SER A 431 -24.54 16.94 15.99
CA SER A 431 -24.62 15.84 16.95
C SER A 431 -26.06 15.40 17.19
N LEU A 432 -26.23 14.13 17.55
CA LEU A 432 -27.52 13.59 17.99
C LEU A 432 -27.73 13.87 19.49
N GLU A 433 -28.98 13.72 19.94
CA GLU A 433 -29.33 13.91 21.36
C GLU A 433 -28.63 12.96 22.32
N ASN A 434 -28.26 11.75 21.86
CA ASN A 434 -27.49 10.78 22.62
C ASN A 434 -25.98 11.07 22.69
N GLY A 435 -25.52 12.19 22.10
CA GLY A 435 -24.13 12.64 22.13
C GLY A 435 -23.25 12.14 20.97
N LEU A 436 -23.78 11.31 20.05
CA LEU A 436 -23.06 10.88 18.85
C LEU A 436 -22.76 12.09 17.96
N LYS A 437 -21.48 12.26 17.62
CA LYS A 437 -20.98 13.36 16.81
C LYS A 437 -20.99 13.01 15.33
N LEU A 438 -21.29 13.98 14.48
CA LEU A 438 -21.27 13.85 13.02
C LEU A 438 -20.36 14.90 12.41
N LEU A 439 -19.51 14.49 11.48
CA LEU A 439 -18.68 15.37 10.68
C LEU A 439 -18.95 15.04 9.20
N VAL A 440 -19.55 15.96 8.46
CA VAL A 440 -20.02 15.72 7.10
C VAL A 440 -19.35 16.66 6.13
N LEU A 441 -18.77 16.13 5.06
CA LEU A 441 -18.34 16.90 3.91
C LEU A 441 -19.14 16.51 2.67
N GLU A 442 -19.96 17.43 2.18
CA GLU A 442 -20.70 17.28 0.94
C GLU A 442 -19.73 17.41 -0.26
N LYS A 443 -19.50 16.31 -0.98
CA LYS A 443 -18.63 16.24 -2.15
C LYS A 443 -19.45 15.75 -3.35
N HIS A 444 -20.15 16.72 -4.01
CA HIS A 444 -21.15 16.42 -5.03
C HIS A 444 -20.55 15.99 -6.38
N ASP A 445 -19.25 16.11 -6.57
CA ASP A 445 -18.48 15.60 -7.71
C ASP A 445 -18.02 14.14 -7.51
N SER A 446 -18.35 13.51 -6.37
CA SER A 446 -18.07 12.11 -6.09
C SER A 446 -19.17 11.18 -6.62
N PHE A 447 -18.81 9.94 -6.94
CA PHE A 447 -19.72 8.85 -7.29
C PHE A 447 -20.15 8.01 -6.08
N THR A 448 -19.42 8.10 -4.97
CA THR A 448 -19.59 7.27 -3.77
C THR A 448 -19.87 8.11 -2.52
N VAL A 449 -20.25 7.42 -1.45
CA VAL A 449 -20.37 7.97 -0.09
C VAL A 449 -19.51 7.11 0.84
N GLY A 450 -18.43 7.69 1.33
CA GLY A 450 -17.55 7.07 2.32
C GLY A 450 -18.03 7.43 3.74
N THR A 451 -18.00 6.45 4.63
CA THR A 451 -18.39 6.62 6.03
C THR A 451 -17.39 5.92 6.93
N THR A 452 -16.88 6.62 7.92
CA THR A 452 -16.08 6.05 9.03
C THR A 452 -16.76 6.36 10.35
N LEU A 453 -17.13 5.32 11.08
CA LEU A 453 -17.46 5.40 12.50
C LEU A 453 -16.17 5.28 13.29
N LEU A 454 -15.81 6.32 14.00
CA LEU A 454 -14.60 6.42 14.81
C LEU A 454 -14.96 6.36 16.30
N LEU A 455 -14.48 5.34 16.98
CA LEU A 455 -14.51 5.22 18.43
C LEU A 455 -13.22 5.79 19.02
N HIS A 456 -13.30 6.74 19.93
CA HIS A 456 -12.14 7.31 20.62
C HIS A 456 -11.62 6.38 21.73
N SER A 457 -11.45 5.12 21.37
CA SER A 457 -10.94 4.05 22.22
C SER A 457 -10.16 3.07 21.35
N GLY A 458 -8.90 2.87 21.65
CA GLY A 458 -7.98 2.00 20.93
C GLY A 458 -7.34 0.97 21.86
N SER A 459 -6.26 0.33 21.40
CA SER A 459 -5.59 -0.73 22.18
C SER A 459 -4.86 -0.20 23.42
N LYS A 460 -4.72 1.11 23.63
CA LYS A 460 -4.20 1.67 24.87
C LYS A 460 -5.17 1.46 26.06
N GLU A 461 -6.43 1.18 25.79
CA GLU A 461 -7.44 0.87 26.80
C GLU A 461 -7.43 -0.61 27.22
N ASP A 462 -6.62 -1.44 26.59
CA ASP A 462 -6.47 -2.84 26.97
C ASP A 462 -5.93 -2.95 28.39
N PRO A 463 -6.47 -3.85 29.23
CA PRO A 463 -5.85 -4.21 30.52
C PRO A 463 -4.41 -4.70 30.27
N THR A 464 -3.48 -4.35 31.17
CA THR A 464 -2.06 -4.72 31.04
C THR A 464 -1.85 -6.23 30.87
N GLU A 465 -2.74 -7.03 31.45
CA GLU A 465 -2.69 -8.51 31.41
C GLU A 465 -3.34 -9.10 30.15
N LEU A 466 -4.10 -8.29 29.39
CA LEU A 466 -4.87 -8.73 28.22
C LEU A 466 -4.63 -7.82 27.01
N PRO A 467 -3.37 -7.58 26.60
CA PRO A 467 -3.09 -6.84 25.36
C PRO A 467 -3.73 -7.57 24.16
N GLY A 468 -4.32 -6.82 23.24
CA GLY A 468 -5.06 -7.35 22.10
C GLY A 468 -6.57 -7.50 22.32
N LEU A 469 -7.08 -7.18 23.52
CA LEU A 469 -8.51 -7.27 23.84
C LEU A 469 -9.33 -6.31 22.94
N GLY A 470 -8.88 -5.08 22.74
CA GLY A 470 -9.53 -4.11 21.86
C GLY A 470 -9.54 -4.56 20.40
N ASP A 471 -8.40 -5.09 19.90
CA ASP A 471 -8.32 -5.61 18.53
C ASP A 471 -9.26 -6.82 18.33
N LEU A 472 -9.26 -7.75 19.29
CA LEU A 472 -10.13 -8.92 19.22
C LEU A 472 -11.61 -8.52 19.33
N THR A 473 -11.94 -7.52 20.17
CA THR A 473 -13.32 -6.99 20.27
C THR A 473 -13.74 -6.34 18.95
N ASN A 474 -12.87 -5.49 18.36
CA ASN A 474 -13.13 -4.85 17.07
C ASN A 474 -13.22 -5.87 15.92
N ALA A 475 -12.50 -7.00 16.01
CA ALA A 475 -12.66 -8.11 15.08
C ALA A 475 -14.05 -8.75 15.21
N MET A 476 -14.45 -9.03 16.42
CA MET A 476 -15.63 -9.83 16.72
C MET A 476 -16.97 -9.11 16.54
N ILE A 477 -17.01 -7.78 16.40
CA ILE A 477 -18.29 -7.06 16.13
C ILE A 477 -18.90 -7.44 14.78
N LEU A 478 -18.11 -7.90 13.80
CA LEU A 478 -18.60 -8.35 12.51
C LEU A 478 -19.00 -9.83 12.47
N GLU A 479 -18.70 -10.58 13.54
CA GLU A 479 -18.89 -12.04 13.61
C GLU A 479 -20.28 -12.45 14.09
N GLY A 480 -21.23 -11.52 14.14
CA GLY A 480 -22.64 -11.77 14.42
C GLY A 480 -23.27 -10.75 15.34
N THR A 481 -24.59 -10.61 15.22
CA THR A 481 -25.44 -9.80 16.10
C THR A 481 -26.46 -10.69 16.82
N SER A 482 -27.28 -10.10 17.70
CA SER A 482 -28.40 -10.86 18.33
C SER A 482 -29.44 -11.37 17.32
N LYS A 483 -29.42 -10.86 16.05
CA LYS A 483 -30.43 -11.12 15.02
C LYS A 483 -29.85 -11.82 13.78
N LYS A 484 -28.54 -11.73 13.55
CA LYS A 484 -27.88 -12.21 12.34
C LYS A 484 -26.58 -12.90 12.67
N THR A 485 -26.30 -13.96 11.96
CA THR A 485 -24.99 -14.61 11.96
C THR A 485 -23.98 -13.74 11.18
N ALA A 486 -22.71 -14.05 11.34
CA ALA A 486 -21.63 -13.45 10.56
C ALA A 486 -21.82 -13.66 9.03
N GLU A 487 -22.32 -14.82 8.66
CA GLU A 487 -22.67 -15.20 7.29
C GLU A 487 -23.74 -14.28 6.70
N GLU A 488 -24.84 -14.07 7.42
CA GLU A 488 -25.95 -13.20 6.99
C GLU A 488 -25.50 -11.73 6.86
N ILE A 489 -24.62 -11.26 7.76
CA ILE A 489 -24.04 -9.90 7.68
C ILE A 489 -23.19 -9.77 6.41
N SER A 490 -22.32 -10.76 6.16
CA SER A 490 -21.47 -10.76 4.98
C SER A 490 -22.28 -10.78 3.69
N ILE A 491 -23.28 -11.65 3.58
CA ILE A 491 -24.18 -11.72 2.42
C ILE A 491 -24.86 -10.36 2.15
N GLU A 492 -25.39 -9.72 3.20
CA GLU A 492 -26.03 -8.42 3.01
C GLU A 492 -25.06 -7.35 2.51
N MET A 493 -23.83 -7.32 3.05
CA MET A 493 -22.82 -6.35 2.63
C MET A 493 -22.30 -6.62 1.22
N ASP A 494 -21.98 -7.87 0.90
CA ASP A 494 -21.53 -8.27 -0.43
C ASP A 494 -22.57 -7.91 -1.50
N HIS A 495 -23.88 -8.07 -1.18
CA HIS A 495 -24.99 -7.70 -2.06
C HIS A 495 -25.07 -6.17 -2.31
N LEU A 496 -24.53 -5.35 -1.40
CA LEU A 496 -24.44 -3.91 -1.58
C LEU A 496 -23.19 -3.49 -2.37
N GLY A 497 -22.28 -4.43 -2.71
CA GLY A 497 -21.12 -4.20 -3.56
C GLY A 497 -19.83 -3.82 -2.83
N ASP A 498 -19.78 -3.89 -1.50
CA ASP A 498 -18.57 -3.73 -0.69
C ASP A 498 -18.69 -4.44 0.66
N SER A 499 -17.62 -4.42 1.44
CA SER A 499 -17.53 -4.94 2.79
C SER A 499 -17.40 -3.81 3.81
N ILE A 500 -17.58 -4.14 5.10
CA ILE A 500 -17.19 -3.27 6.21
C ILE A 500 -15.72 -3.55 6.53
N SER A 501 -14.88 -2.53 6.42
CA SER A 501 -13.51 -2.56 6.90
C SER A 501 -13.43 -2.07 8.34
N ARG A 502 -12.44 -2.54 9.08
CA ARG A 502 -12.19 -2.17 10.48
C ARG A 502 -10.70 -1.95 10.68
N ASP A 503 -10.38 -1.04 11.57
CA ASP A 503 -9.01 -0.76 11.98
C ASP A 503 -8.96 -0.41 13.46
N ILE A 504 -7.82 -0.65 14.09
CA ILE A 504 -7.54 -0.26 15.47
C ILE A 504 -6.10 0.22 15.61
N THR A 505 -5.95 1.34 16.27
CA THR A 505 -4.66 1.92 16.66
C THR A 505 -4.54 1.96 18.18
N LYS A 506 -3.51 2.61 18.69
CA LYS A 506 -3.41 2.88 20.13
C LYS A 506 -4.53 3.81 20.61
N GLU A 507 -4.90 4.78 19.81
CA GLU A 507 -5.75 5.90 20.19
C GLU A 507 -7.24 5.71 19.87
N TYR A 508 -7.56 4.95 18.83
CA TYR A 508 -8.91 4.79 18.31
C TYR A 508 -9.14 3.44 17.64
N SER A 509 -10.41 3.08 17.55
CA SER A 509 -10.91 2.02 16.67
C SER A 509 -11.83 2.61 15.61
N SER A 510 -11.86 2.04 14.42
CA SER A 510 -12.73 2.49 13.35
C SER A 510 -13.44 1.36 12.63
N VAL A 511 -14.61 1.69 12.08
CA VAL A 511 -15.41 0.85 11.21
C VAL A 511 -15.82 1.68 10.01
N SER A 512 -15.45 1.25 8.81
CA SER A 512 -15.57 2.07 7.58
C SER A 512 -16.20 1.29 6.44
N THR A 513 -16.88 2.02 5.56
CA THR A 513 -17.39 1.50 4.28
C THR A 513 -17.48 2.63 3.25
N THR A 514 -17.40 2.29 1.96
CA THR A 514 -17.56 3.27 0.87
C THR A 514 -18.47 2.67 -0.20
N MET A 515 -19.67 3.21 -0.33
CA MET A 515 -20.77 2.67 -1.12
C MET A 515 -21.29 3.67 -2.16
N ALA A 516 -21.93 3.17 -3.20
CA ALA A 516 -22.78 3.99 -4.06
C ALA A 516 -23.93 4.62 -3.24
N LYS A 517 -24.33 5.87 -3.55
CA LYS A 517 -25.38 6.60 -2.81
C LYS A 517 -26.68 5.80 -2.66
N GLY A 518 -27.09 5.07 -3.70
CA GLY A 518 -28.36 4.34 -3.73
C GLY A 518 -28.50 3.24 -2.68
N VAL A 519 -27.40 2.67 -2.21
CA VAL A 519 -27.37 1.56 -1.22
C VAL A 519 -26.86 2.00 0.15
N TRP A 520 -26.42 3.25 0.29
CA TRP A 520 -25.75 3.77 1.49
C TRP A 520 -26.59 3.65 2.78
N ASP A 521 -27.90 3.92 2.76
CA ASP A 521 -28.79 3.78 3.96
C ASP A 521 -28.80 2.33 4.48
N ASN A 522 -28.75 1.33 3.57
CA ASN A 522 -28.69 -0.07 3.95
C ASN A 522 -27.35 -0.43 4.59
N ALA A 523 -26.24 0.06 4.06
CA ALA A 523 -24.91 -0.16 4.63
C ALA A 523 -24.81 0.47 6.03
N ILE A 524 -25.34 1.68 6.24
CA ILE A 524 -25.38 2.34 7.54
C ILE A 524 -26.26 1.57 8.53
N ARG A 525 -27.37 0.97 8.09
CA ARG A 525 -28.19 0.09 8.95
C ARG A 525 -27.39 -1.10 9.44
N ILE A 526 -26.66 -1.78 8.56
CA ILE A 526 -25.84 -2.95 8.96
C ILE A 526 -24.72 -2.50 9.89
N MET A 527 -24.02 -1.41 9.57
CA MET A 527 -22.99 -0.84 10.46
C MET A 527 -23.56 -0.54 11.86
N ALA A 528 -24.76 0.02 11.94
CA ALA A 528 -25.43 0.30 13.21
C ALA A 528 -25.74 -0.99 13.98
N GLU A 529 -26.20 -2.04 13.31
CA GLU A 529 -26.50 -3.34 13.92
C GLU A 529 -25.25 -3.97 14.54
N VAL A 530 -24.13 -4.05 13.78
CA VAL A 530 -22.90 -4.69 14.27
C VAL A 530 -22.21 -3.92 15.39
N ILE A 531 -22.33 -2.59 15.41
CA ILE A 531 -21.75 -1.74 16.45
C ILE A 531 -22.57 -1.79 17.75
N GLN A 532 -23.91 -1.79 17.66
CA GLN A 532 -24.76 -1.63 18.83
C GLN A 532 -25.17 -2.94 19.49
N ASP A 533 -25.17 -4.04 18.75
CA ASP A 533 -25.76 -5.32 19.21
C ASP A 533 -24.94 -6.55 18.78
N PRO A 534 -23.60 -6.56 18.95
CA PRO A 534 -22.79 -7.72 18.61
C PRO A 534 -23.08 -8.88 19.58
N SER A 535 -23.13 -10.11 19.09
CA SER A 535 -23.44 -11.29 19.90
C SER A 535 -22.20 -12.00 20.45
N PHE A 536 -21.04 -11.78 19.88
CA PHE A 536 -19.76 -12.44 20.22
C PHE A 536 -19.92 -13.97 20.30
N PRO A 537 -20.21 -14.67 19.19
CA PRO A 537 -20.42 -16.10 19.21
C PRO A 537 -19.16 -16.85 19.69
N PRO A 538 -19.26 -17.83 20.60
CA PRO A 538 -18.09 -18.54 21.15
C PRO A 538 -17.26 -19.25 20.08
N GLU A 539 -17.91 -19.89 19.11
CA GLU A 539 -17.25 -20.57 17.96
C GLU A 539 -16.45 -19.62 17.08
N GLU A 540 -16.99 -18.45 16.81
CA GLU A 540 -16.27 -17.42 16.03
C GLU A 540 -15.09 -16.83 16.83
N LEU A 541 -15.27 -16.68 18.14
CA LEU A 541 -14.17 -16.23 19.00
C LEU A 541 -12.98 -17.20 18.94
N GLU A 542 -13.25 -18.50 19.06
CA GLU A 542 -12.16 -19.49 18.98
C GLU A 542 -11.54 -19.55 17.59
N ARG A 543 -12.32 -19.37 16.53
CA ARG A 543 -11.82 -19.25 15.16
C ARG A 543 -10.89 -18.04 15.00
N ILE A 544 -11.32 -16.83 15.41
CA ILE A 544 -10.54 -15.61 15.30
C ILE A 544 -9.26 -15.69 16.16
N LYS A 545 -9.33 -16.28 17.37
CA LYS A 545 -8.14 -16.54 18.18
C LYS A 545 -7.14 -17.43 17.45
N SER A 546 -7.60 -18.53 16.84
CA SER A 546 -6.74 -19.43 16.06
C SER A 546 -6.06 -18.72 14.89
N GLU A 547 -6.82 -17.87 14.18
CA GLU A 547 -6.27 -17.02 13.10
C GLU A 547 -5.20 -16.06 13.65
N ARG A 548 -5.47 -15.36 14.76
CA ARG A 548 -4.51 -14.45 15.38
C ARG A 548 -3.23 -15.14 15.82
N LEU A 549 -3.36 -16.31 16.46
CA LEU A 549 -2.18 -17.11 16.86
C LEU A 549 -1.36 -17.54 15.66
N THR A 550 -2.02 -17.89 14.56
CA THR A 550 -1.34 -18.20 13.30
C THR A 550 -0.61 -17.00 12.72
N ASP A 551 -1.23 -15.81 12.73
CA ASP A 551 -0.62 -14.58 12.28
C ASP A 551 0.59 -14.17 13.15
N LEU A 552 0.49 -14.34 14.47
CA LEU A 552 1.59 -14.08 15.40
C LEU A 552 2.80 -14.96 15.09
N ASN A 553 2.58 -16.25 14.80
CA ASN A 553 3.65 -17.17 14.41
C ASN A 553 4.37 -16.71 13.13
N ARG A 554 3.63 -16.16 12.14
CA ARG A 554 4.20 -15.68 10.87
C ARG A 554 5.05 -14.41 11.01
N ILE A 555 4.98 -13.70 12.13
CA ILE A 555 5.83 -12.51 12.38
C ILE A 555 7.30 -12.88 12.30
N THR A 556 7.66 -14.07 12.75
CA THR A 556 9.05 -14.56 12.73
C THR A 556 9.58 -14.87 11.32
N ASP A 557 8.73 -14.86 10.29
CA ASP A 557 9.13 -15.04 8.90
C ASP A 557 9.75 -13.77 8.31
N SER A 558 9.38 -12.59 8.82
CA SER A 558 9.75 -11.30 8.26
C SER A 558 10.58 -10.45 9.24
N PRO A 559 11.85 -10.12 8.92
CA PRO A 559 12.64 -9.18 9.74
C PRO A 559 11.95 -7.83 9.95
N VAL A 560 11.18 -7.35 8.95
CA VAL A 560 10.43 -6.10 9.02
C VAL A 560 9.37 -6.18 10.12
N LEU A 561 8.54 -7.23 10.10
CA LEU A 561 7.48 -7.43 11.10
C LEU A 561 8.06 -7.64 12.50
N MET A 562 9.19 -8.36 12.62
CA MET A 562 9.89 -8.54 13.90
C MET A 562 10.33 -7.21 14.49
N ALA A 563 10.98 -6.36 13.71
CA ALA A 563 11.46 -5.05 14.15
C ALA A 563 10.30 -4.09 14.49
N GLN A 564 9.27 -4.03 13.63
CA GLN A 564 8.09 -3.18 13.83
C GLN A 564 7.30 -3.57 15.08
N ARG A 565 7.24 -4.86 15.40
CA ARG A 565 6.56 -5.34 16.60
C ARG A 565 7.33 -5.04 17.87
N ALA A 566 8.66 -5.11 17.84
CA ALA A 566 9.50 -4.89 19.01
C ALA A 566 9.66 -3.40 19.39
N ILE A 567 9.73 -2.50 18.41
CA ILE A 567 10.09 -1.11 18.65
C ILE A 567 9.16 -0.35 19.60
N PRO A 568 7.81 -0.54 19.62
CA PRO A 568 6.96 0.14 20.58
C PRO A 568 7.29 -0.21 22.03
N SER A 569 7.59 -1.47 22.35
CA SER A 569 7.94 -1.89 23.71
C SER A 569 9.30 -1.34 24.15
N ILE A 570 10.23 -1.16 23.20
CA ILE A 570 11.55 -0.58 23.45
C ILE A 570 11.45 0.93 23.70
N LEU A 571 10.56 1.64 23.00
CA LEU A 571 10.39 3.07 23.14
C LEU A 571 9.56 3.46 24.37
N HIS A 572 8.45 2.77 24.60
CA HIS A 572 7.49 3.12 25.65
C HIS A 572 7.62 2.26 26.94
N GLY A 573 8.38 1.16 26.86
CA GLY A 573 8.41 0.13 27.90
C GLY A 573 7.25 -0.86 27.78
N SER A 574 7.50 -2.15 28.00
CA SER A 574 6.55 -3.24 27.80
C SER A 574 5.28 -3.18 28.67
N LYS A 575 5.32 -2.44 29.78
CA LYS A 575 4.18 -2.23 30.69
C LYS A 575 3.36 -0.99 30.35
N SER A 576 3.81 -0.17 29.41
CA SER A 576 3.06 1.01 28.97
C SER A 576 1.91 0.61 28.06
N PRO A 577 0.74 1.27 28.11
CA PRO A 577 -0.34 1.09 27.15
C PRO A 577 0.10 1.29 25.67
N TYR A 578 1.13 2.11 25.45
CA TYR A 578 1.71 2.32 24.12
C TYR A 578 2.78 1.29 23.75
N GLY A 579 3.34 0.54 24.72
CA GLY A 579 4.45 -0.39 24.51
C GLY A 579 4.02 -1.82 24.15
N HIS A 580 2.83 -2.27 24.58
CA HIS A 580 2.37 -3.61 24.21
C HIS A 580 1.89 -3.66 22.75
N PRO A 581 1.96 -4.80 22.07
CA PRO A 581 1.46 -4.93 20.70
C PRO A 581 -0.07 -4.75 20.63
N THR A 582 -0.56 -4.03 19.63
CA THR A 582 -2.01 -3.84 19.41
C THR A 582 -2.74 -5.15 19.18
N SER A 583 -2.11 -6.10 18.47
CA SER A 583 -2.66 -7.44 18.22
C SER A 583 -2.49 -8.44 19.37
N GLY A 584 -1.98 -8.00 20.54
CA GLY A 584 -1.71 -8.89 21.66
C GLY A 584 -0.49 -9.79 21.45
N ASP A 585 -0.35 -10.77 22.33
CA ASP A 585 0.65 -11.85 22.25
C ASP A 585 -0.05 -13.22 22.40
N GLU A 586 0.72 -14.30 22.24
CA GLU A 586 0.18 -15.67 22.25
C GLU A 586 -0.51 -16.00 23.59
N VAL A 587 -0.01 -15.49 24.71
CA VAL A 587 -0.55 -15.76 26.05
C VAL A 587 -1.84 -14.98 26.26
N SER A 588 -1.84 -13.70 25.95
CA SER A 588 -3.01 -12.83 26.10
C SER A 588 -4.16 -13.26 25.17
N ILE A 589 -3.89 -13.49 23.89
CA ILE A 589 -4.92 -13.91 22.92
C ILE A 589 -5.55 -15.26 23.34
N ALA A 590 -4.75 -16.22 23.79
CA ALA A 590 -5.28 -17.51 24.29
C ALA A 590 -6.17 -17.32 25.52
N SER A 591 -5.86 -16.37 26.42
CA SER A 591 -6.55 -16.16 27.70
C SER A 591 -7.82 -15.31 27.64
N ILE A 592 -7.94 -14.39 26.64
CA ILE A 592 -9.11 -13.53 26.46
C ILE A 592 -10.39 -14.36 26.37
N SER A 593 -11.37 -14.07 27.21
CA SER A 593 -12.66 -14.74 27.23
C SER A 593 -13.75 -13.91 26.53
N ARG A 594 -14.86 -14.56 26.20
CA ARG A 594 -16.07 -13.88 25.66
C ARG A 594 -16.59 -12.79 26.61
N ASP A 595 -16.52 -13.01 27.89
CA ASP A 595 -16.99 -12.05 28.91
C ASP A 595 -16.11 -10.79 28.94
N ASP A 596 -14.80 -10.93 28.65
CA ASP A 596 -13.89 -9.79 28.50
C ASP A 596 -14.27 -8.92 27.29
N LEU A 597 -14.61 -9.54 26.16
CA LEU A 597 -15.09 -8.83 24.95
C LEU A 597 -16.40 -8.07 25.25
N ILE A 598 -17.37 -8.72 25.87
CA ILE A 598 -18.64 -8.11 26.23
C ILE A 598 -18.44 -6.95 27.21
N LYS A 599 -17.53 -7.08 28.15
CA LYS A 599 -17.18 -6.03 29.10
C LYS A 599 -16.53 -4.85 28.39
N PHE A 600 -15.49 -5.10 27.58
CA PHE A 600 -14.79 -4.07 26.81
C PHE A 600 -15.74 -3.32 25.88
N HIS A 601 -16.58 -4.04 25.13
CA HIS A 601 -17.60 -3.43 24.28
C HIS A 601 -18.54 -2.52 25.06
N LYS A 602 -19.09 -2.98 26.19
CA LYS A 602 -20.00 -2.19 27.03
C LYS A 602 -19.34 -0.94 27.64
N GLU A 603 -18.03 -0.97 27.90
CA GLU A 603 -17.29 0.13 28.50
C GLU A 603 -16.86 1.16 27.46
N HIS A 604 -16.53 0.76 26.23
CA HIS A 604 -15.87 1.61 25.24
C HIS A 604 -16.71 1.96 24.00
N TYR A 605 -17.74 1.15 23.67
CA TYR A 605 -18.62 1.43 22.53
C TYR A 605 -19.81 2.30 22.97
N ASP A 606 -19.56 3.59 23.03
CA ASP A 606 -20.46 4.62 23.58
C ASP A 606 -20.71 5.70 22.53
N PRO A 607 -21.97 6.13 22.26
CA PRO A 607 -22.27 7.20 21.32
C PRO A 607 -21.59 8.53 21.69
N GLN A 608 -21.39 8.85 22.98
CA GLN A 608 -20.69 10.07 23.41
C GLN A 608 -19.20 10.04 23.10
N ASN A 609 -18.61 8.85 22.99
CA ASN A 609 -17.21 8.62 22.64
C ASN A 609 -17.03 8.28 21.15
N THR A 610 -18.01 8.56 20.33
CA THR A 610 -18.04 8.19 18.91
C THR A 610 -18.27 9.40 18.02
N THR A 611 -17.55 9.42 16.89
CA THR A 611 -17.78 10.39 15.80
C THR A 611 -17.98 9.62 14.50
N ILE A 612 -19.05 9.92 13.76
CA ILE A 612 -19.23 9.42 12.39
C ILE A 612 -18.78 10.51 11.42
N VAL A 613 -17.84 10.17 10.56
CA VAL A 613 -17.35 11.04 9.48
C VAL A 613 -17.92 10.54 8.16
N VAL A 614 -18.56 11.43 7.40
CA VAL A 614 -19.16 11.09 6.10
C VAL A 614 -18.66 12.07 5.03
N VAL A 615 -18.24 11.52 3.89
CA VAL A 615 -17.79 12.29 2.72
C VAL A 615 -18.43 11.71 1.48
N GLY A 616 -18.97 12.54 0.60
CA GLY A 616 -19.48 12.06 -0.69
C GLY A 616 -20.65 12.85 -1.27
N ASN A 617 -21.25 12.30 -2.32
CA ASN A 617 -22.39 12.91 -3.01
C ASN A 617 -23.70 12.77 -2.22
N ILE A 618 -23.72 13.35 -1.03
CA ILE A 618 -24.84 13.30 -0.09
C ILE A 618 -24.89 14.61 0.68
N THR A 619 -26.10 15.07 1.02
CA THR A 619 -26.25 16.29 1.81
C THR A 619 -26.16 16.00 3.31
N SER A 620 -25.71 16.98 4.09
CA SER A 620 -25.64 16.87 5.55
C SER A 620 -27.00 16.60 6.19
N GLU A 621 -28.11 17.05 5.59
CA GLU A 621 -29.47 16.76 6.03
C GLU A 621 -29.85 15.28 5.81
N GLU A 622 -29.51 14.70 4.62
CA GLU A 622 -29.69 13.27 4.33
C GLU A 622 -28.89 12.41 5.31
N VAL A 623 -27.63 12.79 5.57
CA VAL A 623 -26.77 12.11 6.54
C VAL A 623 -27.36 12.16 7.93
N PHE A 624 -27.71 13.35 8.42
CA PHE A 624 -28.31 13.50 9.75
C PHE A 624 -29.58 12.66 9.92
N LYS A 625 -30.46 12.66 8.92
CA LYS A 625 -31.69 11.88 8.92
C LYS A 625 -31.42 10.37 8.99
N THR A 626 -30.51 9.87 8.17
CA THR A 626 -30.15 8.42 8.12
C THR A 626 -29.46 8.00 9.40
N ILE A 627 -28.46 8.75 9.86
CA ILE A 627 -27.76 8.42 11.10
C ILE A 627 -28.71 8.50 12.31
N SER A 628 -29.59 9.50 12.39
CA SER A 628 -30.62 9.58 13.43
C SER A 628 -31.55 8.37 13.41
N LYS A 629 -31.99 7.90 12.24
CA LYS A 629 -32.83 6.72 12.08
C LYS A 629 -32.19 5.47 12.68
N HIS A 630 -30.90 5.25 12.53
CA HIS A 630 -30.22 4.02 12.90
C HIS A 630 -29.47 4.09 14.24
N PHE A 631 -29.05 5.27 14.71
CA PHE A 631 -28.20 5.44 15.89
C PHE A 631 -28.85 6.21 17.06
N SER A 632 -30.01 6.88 16.87
CA SER A 632 -30.63 7.66 17.97
C SER A 632 -30.98 6.84 19.21
N LYS A 633 -31.18 5.53 19.05
CA LYS A 633 -31.54 4.61 20.16
C LYS A 633 -30.30 3.97 20.81
N TRP A 634 -29.11 4.23 20.31
CA TRP A 634 -27.87 3.75 20.90
C TRP A 634 -27.68 4.41 22.27
N LYS A 635 -27.62 3.57 23.32
CA LYS A 635 -27.64 4.02 24.71
C LYS A 635 -26.21 4.26 25.22
N THR A 636 -26.03 5.37 25.91
CA THR A 636 -24.82 5.64 26.70
C THR A 636 -24.75 4.67 27.89
N PRO A 637 -23.60 4.03 28.15
CA PRO A 637 -23.41 3.21 29.32
C PRO A 637 -23.61 4.01 30.63
N ASN A 638 -24.16 3.35 31.66
CA ASN A 638 -24.39 3.98 32.97
C ASN A 638 -23.08 4.26 33.77
N HIS A 639 -21.94 3.89 33.24
CA HIS A 639 -20.63 4.13 33.87
C HIS A 639 -19.78 4.98 32.92
N LYS A 640 -19.28 6.12 33.41
CA LYS A 640 -18.19 6.81 32.71
C LYS A 640 -16.99 5.86 32.68
N PRO A 641 -16.34 5.71 31.51
CA PRO A 641 -15.04 5.05 31.47
C PRO A 641 -14.17 5.67 32.58
N LYS A 642 -13.52 4.86 33.38
CA LYS A 642 -12.43 5.37 34.20
C LYS A 642 -11.43 5.93 33.19
N THR A 643 -11.26 7.24 33.18
CA THR A 643 -10.03 7.80 32.63
C THR A 643 -8.91 7.07 33.36
N SER A 644 -8.17 6.24 32.64
CA SER A 644 -6.98 5.61 33.19
C SER A 644 -6.18 6.73 33.81
N ASP A 645 -5.85 6.60 35.11
CA ASP A 645 -4.82 7.46 35.70
C ASP A 645 -3.60 7.28 34.80
N THR A 646 -3.42 8.21 33.86
CA THR A 646 -2.30 8.18 32.95
C THR A 646 -1.05 8.05 33.78
N PRO A 647 -0.32 6.92 33.71
CA PRO A 647 0.98 6.87 34.32
C PRO A 647 1.73 8.03 33.67
N ASN A 648 2.19 8.92 34.48
CA ASN A 648 3.05 10.01 34.08
C ASN A 648 4.13 9.37 33.17
N ILE A 649 4.00 9.55 31.84
CA ILE A 649 4.97 9.00 30.90
C ILE A 649 6.24 9.76 31.21
N GLN A 650 6.95 9.27 32.19
CA GLN A 650 8.32 9.71 32.43
C GLN A 650 9.08 9.33 31.17
N THR A 651 9.39 10.34 30.38
CA THR A 651 10.57 10.28 29.53
C THR A 651 11.70 9.88 30.47
N SER A 652 11.98 8.57 30.51
CA SER A 652 13.06 8.06 31.37
C SER A 652 14.34 8.81 31.02
N PRO A 653 14.92 9.57 31.95
CA PRO A 653 16.22 10.22 31.70
C PRO A 653 17.36 9.19 31.65
N ASP A 654 17.06 7.89 31.71
CA ASP A 654 17.99 6.82 32.05
C ASP A 654 18.73 6.18 30.85
N SER A 655 18.95 6.84 29.78
CA SER A 655 20.18 6.64 28.98
C SER A 655 20.31 7.72 27.90
N GLN A 656 21.21 8.66 28.09
CA GLN A 656 21.66 9.61 27.07
C GLN A 656 22.55 8.93 25.99
N GLU A 657 22.55 7.61 25.90
CA GLU A 657 23.36 6.85 24.95
C GLU A 657 22.51 6.06 23.98
N ASN A 658 22.93 6.10 22.71
CA ASN A 658 22.37 5.27 21.67
C ASN A 658 22.54 3.79 22.04
N SER A 659 21.54 2.96 21.80
CA SER A 659 21.59 1.55 22.16
C SER A 659 20.91 0.69 21.10
N ILE A 660 21.53 -0.47 20.84
CA ILE A 660 21.08 -1.43 19.83
C ILE A 660 20.31 -2.56 20.50
N PHE A 661 19.17 -2.90 19.94
CA PHE A 661 18.32 -4.02 20.33
C PHE A 661 18.27 -4.99 19.16
N LEU A 662 18.94 -6.14 19.30
CA LEU A 662 19.18 -7.08 18.22
C LEU A 662 18.22 -8.26 18.28
N ILE A 663 17.47 -8.47 17.21
CA ILE A 663 16.61 -9.62 16.98
C ILE A 663 17.32 -10.54 15.98
N ASP A 664 17.55 -11.78 16.38
CA ASP A 664 18.18 -12.77 15.51
C ASP A 664 17.18 -13.33 14.49
N LYS A 665 17.50 -13.16 13.22
CA LYS A 665 16.83 -13.84 12.10
C LYS A 665 17.91 -14.56 11.28
N PRO A 666 18.16 -15.85 11.58
CA PRO A 666 19.20 -16.61 10.88
C PRO A 666 19.03 -16.56 9.36
N ASP A 667 20.15 -16.50 8.66
CA ASP A 667 20.26 -16.51 7.19
C ASP A 667 19.55 -15.33 6.48
N ALA A 668 19.15 -14.27 7.17
CA ALA A 668 18.53 -13.12 6.55
C ALA A 668 19.55 -12.36 5.67
N PRO A 669 19.34 -12.21 4.36
CA PRO A 669 20.28 -11.55 3.45
C PRO A 669 20.27 -10.01 3.64
N GLN A 670 19.26 -9.48 4.29
CA GLN A 670 19.14 -8.08 4.68
C GLN A 670 18.89 -7.94 6.19
N SER A 671 19.31 -6.82 6.74
CA SER A 671 18.91 -6.39 8.09
C SER A 671 17.85 -5.28 7.97
N VAL A 672 16.89 -5.30 8.87
CA VAL A 672 15.96 -4.18 9.06
C VAL A 672 16.46 -3.34 10.23
N ILE A 673 16.65 -2.05 10.02
CA ILE A 673 17.05 -1.09 11.04
C ILE A 673 15.90 -0.14 11.28
N LEU A 674 15.47 0.01 12.53
CA LEU A 674 14.49 1.00 12.98
C LEU A 674 15.11 1.80 14.14
N SER A 675 15.48 3.03 13.87
CA SER A 675 16.05 3.98 14.86
C SER A 675 14.93 4.89 15.34
N GLY A 676 14.55 4.77 16.62
CA GLY A 676 13.37 5.45 17.14
C GLY A 676 13.65 6.29 18.41
N GLN A 677 12.79 7.30 18.60
CA GLN A 677 12.69 8.11 19.81
C GLN A 677 11.25 8.55 20.06
N LEU A 678 10.96 8.93 21.31
CA LEU A 678 9.70 9.57 21.67
C LEU A 678 9.71 11.05 21.27
N LEU A 679 8.53 11.57 20.90
CA LEU A 679 8.30 12.98 20.60
C LEU A 679 7.12 13.54 21.41
N VAL A 680 7.01 14.86 21.38
CA VAL A 680 5.90 15.63 21.95
C VAL A 680 4.55 15.21 21.32
N PRO A 681 3.44 15.32 22.06
CA PRO A 681 2.12 14.96 21.56
C PRO A 681 1.63 15.86 20.41
N ARG A 682 0.64 15.38 19.65
CA ARG A 682 0.08 16.02 18.46
C ARG A 682 -0.37 17.48 18.66
N HIS A 683 -0.85 17.83 19.84
CA HIS A 683 -1.36 19.18 20.15
C HIS A 683 -0.24 20.16 20.54
N HIS A 684 1.04 19.73 20.60
CA HIS A 684 2.17 20.58 20.93
C HIS A 684 2.34 21.72 19.92
N GLN A 685 2.71 22.91 20.39
CA GLN A 685 2.89 24.09 19.53
C GLN A 685 3.90 23.90 18.41
N ASP A 686 4.90 23.05 18.61
CA ASP A 686 5.98 22.77 17.64
C ASP A 686 5.60 21.75 16.55
N PHE A 687 4.36 21.24 16.54
CA PHE A 687 3.89 20.24 15.60
C PHE A 687 4.24 20.58 14.13
N HIS A 688 3.97 21.81 13.70
CA HIS A 688 4.17 22.23 12.31
C HIS A 688 5.66 22.31 11.94
N ALA A 689 6.49 22.81 12.86
CA ALA A 689 7.93 22.90 12.65
C ALA A 689 8.60 21.51 12.66
N ILE A 690 8.15 20.58 13.54
CA ILE A 690 8.61 19.19 13.56
C ILE A 690 8.21 18.47 12.28
N THR A 691 7.01 18.73 11.76
CA THR A 691 6.53 18.15 10.48
C THR A 691 7.44 18.53 9.33
N LEU A 692 7.82 19.81 9.23
CA LEU A 692 8.76 20.30 8.21
C LEU A 692 10.18 19.75 8.43
N ALA A 693 10.65 19.70 9.66
CA ALA A 693 11.97 19.13 9.98
C ALA A 693 12.06 17.64 9.60
N ASN A 694 11.01 16.85 9.87
CA ASN A 694 10.97 15.45 9.48
C ASN A 694 10.91 15.29 7.96
N SER A 695 10.23 16.17 7.24
CA SER A 695 10.20 16.18 5.77
C SER A 695 11.61 16.25 5.18
N VAL A 696 12.47 17.11 5.73
CA VAL A 696 13.88 17.23 5.34
C VAL A 696 14.72 16.04 5.77
N LEU A 697 14.50 15.50 6.99
CA LEU A 697 15.31 14.39 7.53
C LEU A 697 15.11 13.10 6.73
N GLY A 698 13.86 12.70 6.51
CA GLY A 698 13.55 11.43 5.85
C GLY A 698 12.07 11.27 5.44
N GLY A 699 11.28 12.35 5.47
CA GLY A 699 9.83 12.30 5.17
C GLY A 699 9.48 12.33 3.68
N GLN A 700 10.47 12.45 2.80
CA GLN A 700 10.34 12.50 1.35
C GLN A 700 11.36 11.58 0.70
N PHE A 701 11.16 11.26 -0.58
CA PHE A 701 12.10 10.43 -1.32
C PHE A 701 13.48 11.08 -1.45
N THR A 702 13.52 12.40 -1.71
CA THR A 702 14.75 13.21 -1.83
C THR A 702 15.32 13.66 -0.48
N ALA A 703 14.71 13.27 0.64
CA ALA A 703 15.16 13.65 1.97
C ALA A 703 16.56 13.07 2.31
N ARG A 704 17.25 13.70 3.25
CA ARG A 704 18.66 13.43 3.60
C ARG A 704 18.98 11.96 3.85
N LEU A 705 18.15 11.23 4.63
CA LEU A 705 18.36 9.82 4.94
C LEU A 705 18.31 8.93 3.69
N ASN A 706 17.33 9.16 2.81
CA ASN A 706 17.19 8.37 1.60
C ASN A 706 18.29 8.72 0.59
N SER A 707 18.58 10.02 0.40
CA SER A 707 19.68 10.48 -0.46
C SER A 707 21.01 9.87 -0.04
N ASN A 708 21.28 9.81 1.29
CA ASN A 708 22.53 9.22 1.79
C ASN A 708 22.57 7.68 1.60
N LEU A 709 21.59 6.97 2.18
CA LEU A 709 21.64 5.51 2.27
C LEU A 709 21.21 4.78 0.98
N ARG A 710 20.36 5.41 0.17
CA ARG A 710 19.93 4.85 -1.12
C ARG A 710 20.75 5.40 -2.27
N GLU A 711 20.70 6.72 -2.52
CA GLU A 711 21.23 7.30 -3.74
C GLU A 711 22.77 7.40 -3.72
N ASP A 712 23.38 7.77 -2.58
CA ASP A 712 24.84 7.90 -2.47
C ASP A 712 25.54 6.56 -2.21
N LYS A 713 24.96 5.71 -1.38
CA LYS A 713 25.62 4.49 -0.85
C LYS A 713 25.09 3.20 -1.46
N GLY A 714 23.84 3.15 -1.95
CA GLY A 714 23.22 1.93 -2.44
C GLY A 714 23.00 0.85 -1.38
N TYR A 715 22.95 1.22 -0.08
CA TYR A 715 22.78 0.23 1.00
C TYR A 715 21.34 -0.23 1.18
N SER A 716 20.37 0.56 0.72
CA SER A 716 18.92 0.35 0.89
C SER A 716 18.16 0.59 -0.41
N TYR A 717 17.00 -0.02 -0.56
CA TYR A 717 16.00 0.36 -1.58
C TYR A 717 15.20 1.60 -1.16
N GLY A 718 15.08 1.84 0.16
CA GLY A 718 14.45 3.04 0.72
C GLY A 718 14.73 3.14 2.21
N TYR A 719 15.12 4.34 2.66
CA TYR A 719 15.44 4.62 4.06
C TYR A 719 14.81 5.94 4.48
N LEU A 720 13.67 5.87 5.14
CA LEU A 720 12.80 7.01 5.41
C LEU A 720 12.64 7.27 6.91
N SER A 721 12.09 8.43 7.24
CA SER A 721 11.64 8.72 8.62
C SER A 721 10.17 9.11 8.65
N GLN A 722 9.49 8.67 9.71
CA GLN A 722 8.06 8.94 9.92
C GLN A 722 7.80 9.36 11.36
N VAL A 723 6.93 10.36 11.52
CA VAL A 723 6.37 10.72 12.82
C VAL A 723 4.97 10.13 12.95
N SER A 724 4.81 9.22 13.91
CA SER A 724 3.49 8.73 14.30
C SER A 724 2.97 9.59 15.46
N TRP A 725 2.01 10.45 15.15
CA TRP A 725 1.45 11.37 16.12
C TRP A 725 0.44 10.68 17.04
N GLY A 726 0.47 11.00 18.34
CA GLY A 726 -0.49 10.55 19.33
C GLY A 726 -0.96 11.68 20.22
N ASN A 727 -2.05 11.47 20.96
CA ASN A 727 -2.63 12.49 21.86
C ASN A 727 -1.78 12.72 23.11
N GLU A 728 -1.10 11.70 23.59
CA GLU A 728 -0.29 11.75 24.83
C GLU A 728 1.21 11.76 24.51
N THR A 729 1.64 10.99 23.54
CA THR A 729 3.03 10.86 23.10
C THR A 729 3.07 10.51 21.62
N SER A 730 4.13 10.92 20.94
CA SER A 730 4.38 10.60 19.53
C SER A 730 5.71 9.86 19.39
N THR A 731 5.96 9.24 18.25
CA THR A 731 7.24 8.60 17.94
C THR A 731 7.80 9.11 16.63
N LEU A 732 9.10 9.34 16.58
CA LEU A 732 9.87 9.48 15.34
C LEU A 732 10.64 8.17 15.14
N ILE A 733 10.43 7.53 14.00
CA ILE A 733 11.14 6.30 13.62
C ILE A 733 11.77 6.54 12.25
N ALA A 734 13.07 6.30 12.15
CA ALA A 734 13.82 6.34 10.91
C ALA A 734 14.38 4.94 10.60
N GLY A 735 14.27 4.47 9.36
CA GLY A 735 14.78 3.15 9.04
C GLY A 735 14.40 2.61 7.68
N GLY A 736 14.88 1.41 7.45
CA GLY A 736 14.64 0.65 6.22
C GLY A 736 15.36 -0.70 6.23
N SER A 737 15.16 -1.46 5.16
CA SER A 737 15.90 -2.69 4.92
C SER A 737 17.23 -2.36 4.25
N VAL A 738 18.33 -2.89 4.77
CA VAL A 738 19.69 -2.67 4.25
C VAL A 738 20.39 -4.01 3.98
N GLN A 739 21.36 -4.03 3.11
CA GLN A 739 22.22 -5.21 2.91
C GLN A 739 22.84 -5.63 4.26
N ALA A 740 22.80 -6.92 4.61
CA ALA A 740 23.36 -7.43 5.87
C ALA A 740 24.83 -7.04 6.07
N THR A 741 25.60 -7.01 4.98
CA THR A 741 27.02 -6.60 4.99
C THR A 741 27.26 -5.11 5.27
N ALA A 742 26.25 -4.25 5.05
CA ALA A 742 26.29 -2.81 5.24
C ALA A 742 25.53 -2.33 6.50
N THR A 743 25.10 -3.26 7.37
CA THR A 743 24.29 -2.95 8.56
C THR A 743 24.98 -1.95 9.48
N LYS A 744 26.26 -2.16 9.78
CA LYS A 744 27.08 -1.26 10.63
C LYS A 744 27.14 0.12 10.01
N GLU A 745 27.55 0.21 8.76
CA GLU A 745 27.72 1.44 8.00
C GLU A 745 26.39 2.21 7.91
N SER A 746 25.28 1.50 7.77
CA SER A 746 23.93 2.12 7.74
C SER A 746 23.53 2.71 9.09
N VAL A 747 23.90 2.07 10.20
CA VAL A 747 23.72 2.65 11.55
C VAL A 747 24.57 3.89 11.71
N GLU A 748 25.85 3.86 11.31
CA GLU A 748 26.77 4.99 11.36
C GLU A 748 26.23 6.21 10.58
N GLU A 749 25.79 6.01 9.34
CA GLU A 749 25.23 7.09 8.52
C GLU A 749 23.90 7.62 9.08
N THR A 750 23.04 6.74 9.64
CA THR A 750 21.82 7.18 10.32
C THR A 750 22.13 8.09 11.52
N LEU A 751 23.04 7.66 12.39
CA LEU A 751 23.47 8.46 13.55
C LEU A 751 24.14 9.78 13.14
N LYS A 752 24.87 9.77 12.04
CA LYS A 752 25.49 10.94 11.48
C LYS A 752 24.44 11.95 11.00
N GLU A 753 23.45 11.56 10.22
CA GLU A 753 22.38 12.46 9.75
C GLU A 753 21.59 13.07 10.94
N PHE A 754 21.26 12.26 11.97
CA PHE A 754 20.65 12.79 13.19
C PHE A 754 21.53 13.77 13.94
N THR A 755 22.85 13.58 13.93
CA THR A 755 23.80 14.46 14.57
C THR A 755 24.02 15.75 13.77
N GLU A 756 24.19 15.61 12.47
CA GLU A 756 24.50 16.73 11.57
C GLU A 756 23.33 17.70 11.44
N ILE A 757 22.07 17.21 11.37
CA ILE A 757 20.89 18.07 11.30
C ILE A 757 20.72 18.93 12.55
N CYS A 758 21.22 18.46 13.71
CA CYS A 758 21.20 19.22 14.98
C CYS A 758 22.38 20.18 15.15
N SER A 759 23.44 20.05 14.32
CA SER A 759 24.72 20.73 14.62
C SER A 759 25.40 21.36 13.39
N SER A 760 26.10 20.56 12.60
CA SER A 760 27.02 21.04 11.55
C SER A 760 26.32 21.25 10.19
N LYS A 761 25.21 20.57 9.94
CA LYS A 761 24.44 20.63 8.70
C LYS A 761 22.98 20.95 9.01
N LEU A 762 22.77 22.15 9.60
CA LEU A 762 21.42 22.63 9.90
C LEU A 762 20.57 22.69 8.63
N ILE A 763 19.26 22.65 8.79
CA ILE A 763 18.31 22.78 7.68
C ILE A 763 18.51 24.14 7.01
N SER A 764 18.71 24.16 5.70
CA SER A 764 18.88 25.38 4.92
C SER A 764 17.53 26.07 4.65
N SER A 765 17.57 27.33 4.20
CA SER A 765 16.36 28.03 3.78
C SER A 765 15.71 27.34 2.58
N GLU A 766 16.50 26.83 1.67
CA GLU A 766 16.04 26.10 0.48
C GLU A 766 15.32 24.79 0.86
N GLU A 767 15.92 23.94 1.70
CA GLU A 767 15.28 22.72 2.20
C GLU A 767 13.96 23.01 2.94
N LEU A 768 13.91 24.11 3.72
CA LEU A 768 12.67 24.52 4.39
C LEU A 768 11.59 24.97 3.40
N GLU A 769 11.97 25.76 2.39
CA GLU A 769 11.04 26.22 1.36
C GLU A 769 10.52 25.05 0.52
N ASP A 770 11.39 24.18 0.07
CA ASP A 770 11.04 22.97 -0.68
C ASP A 770 10.08 22.07 0.10
N SER A 771 10.38 21.80 1.37
CA SER A 771 9.50 20.99 2.23
C SER A 771 8.15 21.66 2.48
N ARG A 772 8.13 22.98 2.68
CA ARG A 772 6.91 23.76 2.85
C ARG A 772 6.05 23.71 1.58
N ASP A 773 6.67 23.95 0.45
CA ASP A 773 6.02 24.00 -0.85
C ASP A 773 5.46 22.62 -1.22
N SER A 774 6.23 21.55 -1.03
CA SER A 774 5.77 20.17 -1.24
C SER A 774 4.52 19.86 -0.41
N ILE A 775 4.52 20.16 0.90
CA ILE A 775 3.36 19.92 1.76
C ILE A 775 2.13 20.74 1.31
N LEU A 776 2.32 22.02 0.97
CA LEU A 776 1.20 22.90 0.59
C LEU A 776 0.65 22.57 -0.79
N ARG A 777 1.52 22.28 -1.76
CA ARG A 777 1.14 21.96 -3.15
C ARG A 777 0.55 20.54 -3.27
N GLY A 778 0.96 19.59 -2.42
CA GLY A 778 0.36 18.26 -2.29
C GLY A 778 -1.01 18.24 -1.59
N MET A 779 -1.44 19.36 -0.97
CA MET A 779 -2.71 19.42 -0.24
C MET A 779 -3.95 19.14 -1.12
N PRO A 780 -4.08 19.66 -2.35
CA PRO A 780 -5.23 19.37 -3.21
C PRO A 780 -5.44 17.86 -3.45
N SER A 781 -4.38 17.12 -3.75
CA SER A 781 -4.44 15.66 -3.96
C SER A 781 -4.98 14.89 -2.74
N SER A 782 -4.76 15.43 -1.53
CA SER A 782 -5.31 14.85 -0.30
C SER A 782 -6.84 14.96 -0.17
N PHE A 783 -7.49 15.78 -0.99
CA PHE A 783 -8.95 15.99 -1.04
C PHE A 783 -9.56 15.57 -2.39
N GLU A 784 -8.80 14.87 -3.23
CA GLU A 784 -9.22 14.42 -4.57
C GLU A 784 -10.35 13.40 -4.50
N THR A 785 -10.15 12.27 -3.87
CA THR A 785 -11.13 11.18 -3.80
C THR A 785 -11.96 11.24 -2.51
N THR A 786 -13.10 10.56 -2.50
CA THR A 786 -13.93 10.36 -1.29
C THR A 786 -13.10 9.76 -0.17
N ASN A 787 -12.31 8.71 -0.48
CA ASN A 787 -11.53 8.01 0.52
C ASN A 787 -10.35 8.84 1.05
N ASN A 788 -9.59 9.53 0.18
CA ASN A 788 -8.49 10.42 0.61
C ASN A 788 -9.03 11.52 1.53
N THR A 789 -10.14 12.14 1.15
CA THR A 789 -10.82 13.17 1.94
C THR A 789 -11.29 12.62 3.29
N LEU A 790 -11.88 11.43 3.32
CA LEU A 790 -12.32 10.74 4.53
C LEU A 790 -11.15 10.50 5.49
N GLN A 791 -10.03 9.95 4.98
CA GLN A 791 -8.80 9.71 5.77
C GLN A 791 -8.20 11.01 6.33
N ARG A 792 -8.31 12.12 5.61
CA ARG A 792 -7.91 13.44 6.16
C ARG A 792 -8.84 13.91 7.26
N LEU A 793 -10.15 13.82 7.06
CA LEU A 793 -11.13 14.34 8.01
C LEU A 793 -11.20 13.57 9.32
N ILE A 794 -10.89 12.27 9.35
CA ILE A 794 -10.86 11.50 10.60
C ILE A 794 -9.83 12.03 11.61
N SER A 795 -8.78 12.72 11.16
CA SER A 795 -7.81 13.35 12.07
C SER A 795 -8.42 14.46 12.93
N ILE A 796 -9.48 15.11 12.45
CA ILE A 796 -10.19 16.19 13.18
C ILE A 796 -10.74 15.63 14.50
N PRO A 797 -11.58 14.60 14.52
CA PRO A 797 -12.07 14.03 15.78
C PRO A 797 -11.00 13.26 16.55
N ILE A 798 -10.02 12.58 15.91
CA ILE A 798 -8.95 11.84 16.61
C ILE A 798 -8.17 12.78 17.53
N TYR A 799 -7.77 13.95 17.04
CA TYR A 799 -6.95 14.92 17.77
C TYR A 799 -7.75 16.09 18.32
N ASN A 800 -9.09 15.98 18.36
CA ASN A 800 -9.99 17.03 18.83
C ASN A 800 -9.69 18.41 18.23
N LEU A 801 -9.54 18.46 16.90
CA LEU A 801 -9.22 19.68 16.14
C LEU A 801 -10.51 20.43 15.74
N GLU A 802 -10.37 21.71 15.43
CA GLU A 802 -11.48 22.51 14.87
C GLU A 802 -11.83 22.09 13.45
N THR A 803 -13.07 22.28 13.03
CA THR A 803 -13.53 21.87 11.68
C THR A 803 -12.78 22.57 10.54
N ASN A 804 -12.31 23.82 10.77
CA ASN A 804 -11.48 24.59 9.82
C ASN A 804 -9.98 24.25 9.90
N TYR A 805 -9.62 23.18 10.60
CA TYR A 805 -8.22 22.83 10.90
C TYR A 805 -7.32 22.87 9.66
N TYR A 806 -7.73 22.30 8.53
CA TYR A 806 -6.87 22.25 7.34
C TYR A 806 -6.61 23.62 6.72
N SER A 807 -7.57 24.53 6.76
CA SER A 807 -7.36 25.93 6.36
C SER A 807 -6.39 26.66 7.30
N GLU A 808 -6.46 26.38 8.59
CA GLU A 808 -5.51 26.92 9.59
C GLU A 808 -4.14 26.25 9.50
N PHE A 809 -4.08 24.95 9.18
CA PHE A 809 -2.84 24.21 8.94
C PHE A 809 -2.02 24.85 7.81
N VAL A 810 -2.67 25.15 6.67
CA VAL A 810 -2.03 25.87 5.55
C VAL A 810 -1.40 27.18 6.00
N LYS A 811 -2.12 27.99 6.79
CA LYS A 811 -1.61 29.26 7.31
C LYS A 811 -0.42 29.05 8.26
N LYS A 812 -0.52 28.07 9.17
CA LYS A 812 0.52 27.79 10.16
C LYS A 812 1.80 27.26 9.53
N ILE A 813 1.70 26.36 8.55
CA ILE A 813 2.86 25.87 7.81
C ILE A 813 3.58 27.02 7.07
N LYS A 814 2.83 27.95 6.47
CA LYS A 814 3.41 29.14 5.82
C LYS A 814 4.18 30.06 6.78
N LEU A 815 3.80 30.09 8.06
CA LEU A 815 4.38 30.95 9.08
C LEU A 815 5.61 30.39 9.80
N VAL A 816 5.90 29.08 9.64
CA VAL A 816 7.07 28.47 10.31
C VAL A 816 8.35 29.10 9.76
N SER A 817 9.18 29.66 10.65
CA SER A 817 10.46 30.26 10.29
C SER A 817 11.61 29.24 10.30
N LEU A 818 12.75 29.62 9.73
CA LEU A 818 13.98 28.82 9.78
C LEU A 818 14.48 28.68 11.22
N GLU A 819 14.35 29.74 12.05
CA GLU A 819 14.66 29.69 13.46
C GLU A 819 13.78 28.70 14.24
N ASP A 820 12.48 28.60 13.90
CA ASP A 820 11.59 27.60 14.50
C ASP A 820 12.05 26.18 14.17
N VAL A 821 12.39 25.92 12.92
CA VAL A 821 12.85 24.58 12.50
C VAL A 821 14.20 24.24 13.17
N HIS A 822 15.15 25.15 13.21
CA HIS A 822 16.42 24.93 13.92
C HIS A 822 16.20 24.67 15.40
N ARG A 823 15.35 25.47 16.06
CA ARG A 823 15.01 25.30 17.47
C ARG A 823 14.39 23.94 17.74
N VAL A 824 13.40 23.50 16.95
CA VAL A 824 12.70 22.22 17.18
C VAL A 824 13.62 21.03 16.91
N VAL A 825 14.49 21.10 15.92
CA VAL A 825 15.50 20.06 15.66
C VAL A 825 16.42 19.91 16.88
N GLN A 826 16.92 21.00 17.42
CA GLN A 826 17.81 20.98 18.60
C GLN A 826 17.11 20.58 19.91
N GLN A 827 15.81 20.84 20.04
CA GLN A 827 15.01 20.52 21.22
C GLN A 827 14.39 19.14 21.22
N HIS A 828 13.97 18.65 20.06
CA HIS A 828 13.13 17.45 19.95
C HIS A 828 13.78 16.29 19.19
N ILE A 829 14.79 16.54 18.33
CA ILE A 829 15.56 15.46 17.71
C ILE A 829 16.76 15.14 18.58
N MET A 830 16.85 13.90 19.06
CA MET A 830 17.88 13.44 19.98
C MET A 830 18.93 12.62 19.24
N PRO A 831 20.07 13.19 18.83
CA PRO A 831 21.16 12.43 18.21
C PRO A 831 21.78 11.39 19.15
N ASN A 832 21.69 11.66 20.47
CA ASN A 832 22.08 10.74 21.53
C ASN A 832 20.83 10.23 22.24
N GLY A 833 20.75 8.92 22.50
CA GLY A 833 19.56 8.29 23.12
C GLY A 833 18.60 7.61 22.17
N LEU A 834 18.93 7.48 20.90
CA LEU A 834 18.16 6.69 19.93
C LEU A 834 18.13 5.21 20.33
N LYS A 835 16.96 4.61 20.24
CA LYS A 835 16.76 3.16 20.40
C LYS A 835 16.75 2.54 19.02
N ILE A 836 17.75 1.70 18.73
CA ILE A 836 17.98 1.13 17.40
C ILE A 836 17.61 -0.34 17.44
N VAL A 837 16.44 -0.70 16.93
CA VAL A 837 16.03 -2.10 16.78
C VAL A 837 16.55 -2.61 15.43
N ILE A 838 17.29 -3.72 15.48
CA ILE A 838 17.85 -4.38 14.29
C ILE A 838 17.37 -5.83 14.25
N ALA A 839 16.72 -6.23 13.16
CA ALA A 839 16.39 -7.62 12.90
C ALA A 839 17.19 -8.12 11.69
N GLY A 840 17.99 -9.18 11.87
CA GLY A 840 18.87 -9.74 10.85
C GLY A 840 19.68 -10.92 11.32
N ASP A 841 20.49 -11.50 10.44
CA ASP A 841 21.36 -12.63 10.81
C ASP A 841 22.47 -12.18 11.78
N LYS A 842 22.25 -12.52 13.05
CA LYS A 842 23.15 -12.16 14.15
C LYS A 842 24.58 -12.63 13.91
N THR A 843 24.77 -13.79 13.29
CA THR A 843 26.12 -14.35 13.07
C THR A 843 26.92 -13.49 12.08
N THR A 844 26.24 -12.91 11.12
CA THR A 844 26.83 -12.03 10.10
C THR A 844 27.02 -10.59 10.61
N ILE A 845 26.04 -10.02 11.32
CA ILE A 845 26.04 -8.58 11.62
C ILE A 845 26.64 -8.23 12.98
N LEU A 846 26.51 -9.08 14.03
CA LEU A 846 26.97 -8.76 15.38
C LEU A 846 28.47 -8.43 15.49
N PRO A 847 29.40 -9.13 14.80
CA PRO A 847 30.82 -8.82 14.87
C PRO A 847 31.12 -7.36 14.47
N LYS A 848 30.54 -6.92 13.36
CA LYS A 848 30.70 -5.53 12.88
C LYS A 848 29.97 -4.51 13.75
N LEU A 849 28.72 -4.80 14.19
CA LEU A 849 27.95 -3.90 15.07
C LEU A 849 28.70 -3.65 16.40
N SER A 850 29.44 -4.64 16.92
CA SER A 850 30.22 -4.50 18.14
C SER A 850 31.36 -3.46 18.01
N GLU A 851 31.83 -3.16 16.79
CA GLU A 851 32.83 -2.13 16.51
C GLU A 851 32.31 -0.70 16.75
N LEU A 852 30.97 -0.50 16.76
CA LEU A 852 30.34 0.80 17.05
C LEU A 852 30.52 1.24 18.49
N GLY A 853 30.87 0.32 19.40
CA GLY A 853 31.03 0.63 20.83
C GLY A 853 29.74 0.96 21.56
N LEU A 854 28.58 0.75 20.92
CA LEU A 854 27.24 0.96 21.48
C LEU A 854 26.81 -0.26 22.30
N PRO A 855 26.01 -0.08 23.37
CA PRO A 855 25.40 -1.18 24.10
C PRO A 855 24.49 -2.00 23.16
N ILE A 856 24.69 -3.32 23.12
CA ILE A 856 23.88 -4.25 22.31
C ILE A 856 23.15 -5.21 23.23
N THR A 857 21.81 -5.23 23.14
CA THR A 857 20.93 -6.13 23.90
C THR A 857 20.22 -7.07 22.94
N ASN A 858 20.31 -8.39 23.16
CA ASN A 858 19.53 -9.34 22.38
C ASN A 858 18.09 -9.35 22.89
N ILE A 859 17.13 -9.31 21.97
CA ILE A 859 15.70 -9.29 22.29
C ILE A 859 14.91 -10.27 21.42
N THR A 860 13.70 -10.66 21.89
CA THR A 860 12.70 -11.33 21.07
C THR A 860 12.01 -10.32 20.15
N HIS A 861 11.22 -10.82 19.19
CA HIS A 861 10.35 -9.98 18.35
C HIS A 861 9.22 -9.28 19.13
N ASN A 862 8.96 -9.65 20.39
CA ASN A 862 8.09 -8.93 21.32
C ASN A 862 8.83 -7.85 22.13
N GLY A 863 10.15 -7.68 21.94
CA GLY A 863 10.97 -6.71 22.65
C GLY A 863 11.45 -7.17 24.02
N GLU A 864 11.31 -8.44 24.35
CA GLU A 864 11.76 -9.02 25.62
C GLU A 864 13.26 -9.35 25.55
N GLN A 865 13.98 -9.03 26.62
CA GLN A 865 15.41 -9.29 26.67
C GLN A 865 15.69 -10.80 26.77
N ILE A 866 16.62 -11.27 25.94
CA ILE A 866 17.14 -12.65 25.96
C ILE A 866 18.45 -12.66 26.73
N ASN A 867 18.55 -13.47 27.79
CA ASN A 867 19.76 -13.65 28.57
C ASN A 867 20.88 -14.40 27.86
#